data_0d246d2cb0c38e0420b49b20da0fc32f
#
_entry.id   0d246d2cb0c38e0420b49b20da0fc32f
#
_cell.length_a   1.000
_cell.length_b   1.000
_cell.length_c   1.000
_cell.angle_alpha   90.00
_cell.angle_beta   90.00
_cell.angle_gamma   90.00
#
_symmetry.space_group_name_H-M   'P 1'
#
loop_
_entity.id
_entity.type
_entity.pdbx_description
1 polymer ?
#
loop_
_entity_poly.entity_id
_entity_poly.type
_entity_poly.pdbx_seq_one_letter_code
_entity_poly.pdbx_strand_id
1 'polypeptide(L)'
;MDSTTSLNVTTEDALDLRPQTFQGKFDVKDFVGAFSEKLIAQSKADPGPFDPKPFIRTFEAAVDRLIALRKDIQAKTEQMEKSVRVAEREYSKKLSDLNRGFEAVGASFTSMEAKMSEVGRTAGRIGEQLESVHLQRQRAQAAYDLIDYYTQFSRDDTSRIDSLKKEGKEGRRQVAVLLRRLATLAKEIDLPTADKTRENIDRYCEKFEKDMLYLFDRCYRKGDPKMMHHCAQTLLDFNGGASCVQVYVNQHDFFINRVRKNVESGDTTLWRLLADPDTISPKSELSLTELLDEIRATVGQEAQIVQAVFPNPSFVMQVFLQRVFAQSIQQHMEQLLTQAGNMSDLAFLRILQLMHTQTSLLIEDLKNYDVPSATPRSPVQNIGLSRSLAGTSLAPTSGVSSTAISTILETAMEELFVPYTEGQRYLERESKNLAELYSGYLSAFTRYHEREEKLNKTKGSMLDRMMNATGTSGTSSTSKAAAAIMRFGGITSTDRYQDKLLDEQISEEDGSLNVGVAETMLKWHAEAIGRCAELSPDVHKHAFALFRALAEVIAGGYIETAINTAIARIEAVDHTKTEPSLQPLSLLCSVDLICHLWQQYVNTALLPLAASSVVIRREMVVFNNQTVSKVEGSANALMQRLIDAIVSWMATQLAKQKKTDFKPRNDDDSFARVNTDPCVACCDSLEKVGLAAKQNLSGKNLEIFLTEVGVAFHSQLLEHLRKFPVSATGGLMLAKDLKSYQDTIATFSIPALHDRFEFIRQLGNIFLVQPEILKSYITENYLGRIETALLRPYLAQRSDWGHVEKGFSDEAEEVGGRGGTKGLRDRFGMSRLSMMMKDLEGLRIGDSVHMGLPTGFAQSFSITSRAFGRGDTSAS
;
A
#
# COMPACT_ATOMS: atom_id res chain seq x y z
N MET A 1 -3.52 10.72 29.98
CA MET A 1 -4.59 10.97 30.96
C MET A 1 -4.96 12.43 30.82
N ASP A 2 -5.89 12.66 29.92
CA ASP A 2 -6.35 13.99 29.54
C ASP A 2 -7.46 14.40 30.49
N SER A 3 -7.15 15.40 31.29
CA SER A 3 -8.16 16.05 32.13
C SER A 3 -8.63 17.31 31.40
N THR A 4 -9.70 17.18 30.63
CA THR A 4 -10.49 18.31 30.18
C THR A 4 -11.25 18.88 31.39
N THR A 5 -10.66 19.86 32.01
CA THR A 5 -11.35 20.67 33.03
C THR A 5 -12.19 21.71 32.34
N SER A 6 -13.48 21.43 32.21
CA SER A 6 -14.48 22.44 31.84
C SER A 6 -14.55 23.47 32.99
N LEU A 7 -14.06 24.67 32.73
CA LEU A 7 -14.19 25.82 33.62
C LEU A 7 -15.66 26.26 33.67
N ASN A 8 -16.38 25.81 34.70
CA ASN A 8 -17.65 26.47 35.12
C ASN A 8 -17.31 27.78 35.79
N VAL A 9 -17.20 28.84 35.04
CA VAL A 9 -16.99 30.20 35.54
C VAL A 9 -18.34 30.77 36.01
N THR A 10 -18.48 30.96 37.32
CA THR A 10 -19.59 31.71 37.88
C THR A 10 -19.45 33.21 37.56
N THR A 11 -20.52 33.98 37.59
CA THR A 11 -20.60 35.37 37.03
C THR A 11 -19.76 36.42 37.76
N GLU A 12 -19.25 36.12 38.94
CA GLU A 12 -18.34 37.02 39.67
C GLU A 12 -16.87 36.73 39.35
N ASP A 13 -16.55 35.51 38.94
CA ASP A 13 -15.21 35.11 38.52
C ASP A 13 -14.84 35.56 37.10
N ALA A 14 -15.82 35.91 36.25
CA ALA A 14 -15.56 36.35 34.88
C ALA A 14 -14.88 37.74 34.76
N LEU A 15 -14.96 38.55 35.83
CA LEU A 15 -14.29 39.86 35.87
C LEU A 15 -12.93 39.81 36.62
N ASP A 16 -12.56 38.69 37.25
CA ASP A 16 -11.26 38.51 37.91
C ASP A 16 -10.18 37.98 36.96
N LEU A 17 -9.89 38.82 35.94
CA LEU A 17 -8.84 38.55 34.97
C LEU A 17 -7.46 38.62 35.64
N ARG A 18 -6.85 37.47 35.93
CA ARG A 18 -5.51 37.34 36.50
C ARG A 18 -4.48 36.87 35.43
N PRO A 19 -3.19 37.11 35.61
CA PRO A 19 -2.16 36.63 34.70
C PRO A 19 -2.17 35.11 34.44
N GLN A 20 -2.67 34.35 35.43
CA GLN A 20 -2.76 32.87 35.38
C GLN A 20 -3.80 32.37 34.37
N THR A 21 -4.80 33.15 34.04
CA THR A 21 -5.85 32.85 33.07
C THR A 21 -5.31 32.74 31.65
N PHE A 22 -4.13 33.35 31.40
CA PHE A 22 -3.49 33.38 30.10
C PHE A 22 -2.28 32.41 29.98
N GLN A 23 -2.05 31.57 31.00
CA GLN A 23 -1.00 30.55 30.97
C GLN A 23 -1.56 29.27 30.35
N GLY A 24 -1.22 29.03 29.06
CA GLY A 24 -1.61 27.82 28.31
C GLY A 24 -2.02 28.12 26.89
N LYS A 25 -2.69 27.16 26.25
CA LYS A 25 -3.32 27.40 24.94
C LYS A 25 -4.56 28.27 25.13
N PHE A 26 -4.42 29.55 24.84
CA PHE A 26 -5.50 30.54 24.94
C PHE A 26 -6.12 30.76 23.57
N ASP A 27 -7.40 30.44 23.41
CA ASP A 27 -8.18 30.78 22.22
C ASP A 27 -9.09 31.98 22.51
N VAL A 28 -8.92 33.03 21.71
CA VAL A 28 -9.69 34.26 21.83
C VAL A 28 -11.18 34.01 21.55
N LYS A 29 -11.52 33.10 20.65
CA LYS A 29 -12.90 32.79 20.28
C LYS A 29 -13.62 32.09 21.41
N ASP A 30 -12.98 31.11 22.02
CA ASP A 30 -13.55 30.37 23.18
C ASP A 30 -13.69 31.27 24.37
N PHE A 31 -12.73 32.15 24.62
CA PHE A 31 -12.79 33.15 25.72
C PHE A 31 -13.93 34.13 25.51
N VAL A 32 -14.06 34.74 24.31
CA VAL A 32 -15.15 35.67 23.99
C VAL A 32 -16.49 34.95 23.98
N GLY A 33 -16.51 33.68 23.48
CA GLY A 33 -17.69 32.84 23.50
C GLY A 33 -18.21 32.60 24.90
N ALA A 34 -17.40 32.12 25.82
CA ALA A 34 -17.75 31.89 27.22
C ALA A 34 -18.18 33.15 27.92
N PHE A 35 -17.55 34.29 27.61
CA PHE A 35 -17.87 35.58 28.19
C PHE A 35 -19.23 36.15 27.70
N SER A 36 -19.59 35.87 26.45
CA SER A 36 -20.82 36.35 25.85
C SER A 36 -22.03 35.43 26.04
N GLU A 37 -21.80 34.13 26.27
CA GLU A 37 -22.84 33.09 26.28
C GLU A 37 -23.94 33.36 27.31
N LYS A 38 -23.58 33.84 28.50
CA LYS A 38 -24.51 34.17 29.55
C LYS A 38 -25.31 35.43 29.26
N LEU A 39 -24.69 36.46 28.67
CA LEU A 39 -25.36 37.68 28.25
C LEU A 39 -26.31 37.36 27.10
N ILE A 40 -25.95 36.45 26.22
CA ILE A 40 -26.81 35.97 25.13
C ILE A 40 -28.01 35.19 25.69
N ALA A 41 -27.81 34.35 26.67
CA ALA A 41 -28.87 33.59 27.35
C ALA A 41 -29.83 34.52 28.08
N GLN A 42 -29.36 35.55 28.77
CA GLN A 42 -30.18 36.58 29.40
C GLN A 42 -30.95 37.42 28.38
N SER A 43 -30.31 37.79 27.30
CA SER A 43 -30.97 38.58 26.21
C SER A 43 -32.04 37.76 25.48
N LYS A 44 -31.93 36.43 25.43
CA LYS A 44 -32.95 35.53 24.90
C LYS A 44 -34.13 35.29 25.84
N ALA A 45 -33.96 35.49 27.14
CA ALA A 45 -34.98 35.28 28.12
C ALA A 45 -35.90 36.53 28.31
N ASP A 46 -35.50 37.70 27.81
CA ASP A 46 -36.25 38.95 27.94
C ASP A 46 -37.11 39.18 26.67
N PRO A 47 -38.42 39.30 26.78
CA PRO A 47 -39.32 39.45 25.61
C PRO A 47 -39.30 40.85 24.92
N GLY A 48 -38.34 41.70 25.29
CA GLY A 48 -38.18 43.05 24.80
C GLY A 48 -37.31 43.18 23.53
N PRO A 49 -37.26 44.35 22.90
CA PRO A 49 -36.32 44.61 21.82
C PRO A 49 -34.87 44.47 22.34
N PHE A 50 -33.99 43.90 21.55
CA PHE A 50 -32.58 43.68 21.91
C PHE A 50 -31.89 44.97 22.40
N ASP A 51 -31.44 45.02 23.67
CA ASP A 51 -30.63 46.11 24.19
C ASP A 51 -29.12 45.73 24.17
N PRO A 52 -28.31 46.40 23.37
CA PRO A 52 -26.88 46.15 23.32
C PRO A 52 -26.10 46.70 24.53
N LYS A 53 -26.70 47.57 25.32
CA LYS A 53 -25.98 48.24 26.43
C LYS A 53 -25.36 47.31 27.48
N PRO A 54 -26.03 46.22 27.93
CA PRO A 54 -25.43 45.31 28.88
C PRO A 54 -24.16 44.63 28.30
N PHE A 55 -24.19 44.26 27.04
CA PHE A 55 -23.03 43.65 26.35
C PHE A 55 -21.85 44.64 26.29
N ILE A 56 -22.11 45.86 25.82
CA ILE A 56 -21.08 46.92 25.70
C ILE A 56 -20.44 47.17 27.08
N ARG A 57 -21.23 47.40 28.12
CA ARG A 57 -20.69 47.67 29.47
C ARG A 57 -19.84 46.54 30.03
N THR A 58 -20.23 45.30 29.79
CA THR A 58 -19.52 44.16 30.29
C THR A 58 -18.19 43.96 29.55
N PHE A 59 -18.21 44.12 28.24
CA PHE A 59 -16.98 44.04 27.44
C PHE A 59 -16.06 45.24 27.66
N GLU A 60 -16.59 46.45 27.83
CA GLU A 60 -15.83 47.66 28.19
C GLU A 60 -15.06 47.45 29.53
N ALA A 61 -15.74 47.00 30.55
CA ALA A 61 -15.13 46.71 31.85
C ALA A 61 -14.05 45.60 31.75
N ALA A 62 -14.27 44.58 30.92
CA ALA A 62 -13.27 43.53 30.69
C ALA A 62 -12.03 44.07 29.94
N VAL A 63 -12.22 44.92 28.93
CA VAL A 63 -11.13 45.57 28.19
C VAL A 63 -10.31 46.48 29.10
N ASP A 64 -10.98 47.31 29.93
CA ASP A 64 -10.29 48.17 30.90
C ASP A 64 -9.43 47.38 31.86
N ARG A 65 -9.95 46.24 32.36
CA ARG A 65 -9.21 45.35 33.23
C ARG A 65 -8.00 44.71 32.56
N LEU A 66 -8.13 44.30 31.30
CA LEU A 66 -7.03 43.77 30.47
C LEU A 66 -5.95 44.84 30.19
N ILE A 67 -6.34 46.09 29.98
CA ILE A 67 -5.39 47.22 29.83
C ILE A 67 -4.63 47.48 31.13
N ALA A 68 -5.32 47.46 32.30
CA ALA A 68 -4.69 47.59 33.57
C ALA A 68 -3.69 46.45 33.83
N LEU A 69 -4.09 45.21 33.59
CA LEU A 69 -3.25 44.01 33.74
C LEU A 69 -2.00 44.07 32.84
N ARG A 70 -2.16 44.53 31.62
CA ARG A 70 -1.01 44.73 30.69
C ARG A 70 0.00 45.75 31.27
N LYS A 71 -0.49 46.88 31.81
CA LYS A 71 0.38 47.90 32.44
C LYS A 71 1.13 47.36 33.64
N ASP A 72 0.45 46.56 34.47
CA ASP A 72 1.08 45.98 35.65
C ASP A 72 2.19 44.96 35.28
N ILE A 73 1.91 44.13 34.27
CA ILE A 73 2.93 43.17 33.76
C ILE A 73 4.11 43.94 33.16
N GLN A 74 3.82 44.97 32.38
CA GLN A 74 4.87 45.79 31.78
C GLN A 74 5.75 46.48 32.84
N ALA A 75 5.16 47.05 33.88
CA ALA A 75 5.91 47.66 34.97
C ALA A 75 6.79 46.66 35.73
N LYS A 76 6.27 45.43 36.02
CA LYS A 76 7.04 44.35 36.63
C LYS A 76 8.20 43.90 35.72
N THR A 77 7.95 43.80 34.41
CA THR A 77 9.01 43.44 33.46
C THR A 77 10.13 44.44 33.45
N GLU A 78 9.82 45.77 33.40
CA GLU A 78 10.80 46.84 33.47
C GLU A 78 11.58 46.84 34.78
N GLN A 79 10.93 46.54 35.91
CA GLN A 79 11.61 46.43 37.19
C GLN A 79 12.55 45.22 37.23
N MET A 80 12.12 44.10 36.72
CA MET A 80 12.98 42.90 36.61
C MET A 80 14.18 43.15 35.67
N GLU A 81 13.96 43.80 34.51
CA GLU A 81 15.04 44.13 33.59
C GLU A 81 16.11 45.03 34.27
N LYS A 82 15.63 46.02 35.04
CA LYS A 82 16.60 46.92 35.80
C LYS A 82 17.40 46.11 36.82
N SER A 83 16.77 45.22 37.55
CA SER A 83 17.49 44.41 38.55
C SER A 83 18.48 43.43 37.91
N VAL A 84 18.09 42.83 36.79
CA VAL A 84 18.96 41.92 35.99
C VAL A 84 20.20 42.71 35.44
N ARG A 85 19.99 43.89 34.88
CA ARG A 85 21.09 44.72 34.35
C ARG A 85 22.08 45.17 35.44
N VAL A 86 21.60 45.42 36.70
CA VAL A 86 22.48 45.71 37.82
C VAL A 86 23.30 44.48 38.20
N ALA A 87 22.63 43.35 38.37
CA ALA A 87 23.28 42.09 38.70
C ALA A 87 24.30 41.63 37.61
N GLU A 88 23.99 41.87 36.36
CA GLU A 88 24.85 41.55 35.22
C GLU A 88 26.13 42.40 35.21
N ARG A 89 25.98 43.69 35.57
CA ARG A 89 27.19 44.58 35.68
C ARG A 89 28.08 44.15 36.84
N GLU A 90 27.52 43.80 37.99
CA GLU A 90 28.31 43.35 39.14
C GLU A 90 29.00 41.99 38.83
N TYR A 91 28.26 41.08 38.18
CA TYR A 91 28.82 39.80 37.76
C TYR A 91 29.93 39.97 36.74
N SER A 92 29.72 40.83 35.74
CA SER A 92 30.73 41.14 34.72
C SER A 92 32.00 41.74 35.32
N LYS A 93 31.87 42.64 36.33
CA LYS A 93 33.01 43.20 37.04
C LYS A 93 33.80 42.12 37.80
N LYS A 94 33.13 41.28 38.59
CA LYS A 94 33.77 40.15 39.28
C LYS A 94 34.44 39.17 38.30
N LEU A 95 33.83 38.92 37.16
CA LEU A 95 34.35 38.03 36.17
C LEU A 95 35.63 38.62 35.51
N SER A 96 35.65 39.96 35.29
CA SER A 96 36.84 40.67 34.78
C SER A 96 38.01 40.66 35.77
N ASP A 97 37.71 40.86 37.08
CA ASP A 97 38.78 40.82 38.09
C ASP A 97 39.30 39.37 38.28
N LEU A 98 38.43 38.38 38.21
CA LEU A 98 38.82 36.97 38.27
C LEU A 98 39.69 36.60 37.05
N ASN A 99 39.26 37.04 35.85
CA ASN A 99 40.01 36.79 34.61
C ASN A 99 41.41 37.37 34.61
N ARG A 100 41.54 38.62 35.13
CA ARG A 100 42.85 39.23 35.34
C ARG A 100 43.74 38.43 36.30
N GLY A 101 43.14 37.90 37.37
CA GLY A 101 43.85 37.00 38.27
C GLY A 101 44.33 35.70 37.59
N PHE A 102 43.45 35.08 36.76
CA PHE A 102 43.84 33.90 36.00
C PHE A 102 44.88 34.17 34.96
N GLU A 103 44.86 35.33 34.28
CA GLU A 103 45.90 35.74 33.30
C GLU A 103 47.28 35.88 33.99
N ALA A 104 47.33 36.49 35.18
CA ALA A 104 48.60 36.65 35.94
C ALA A 104 49.17 35.29 36.39
N VAL A 105 48.29 34.39 36.84
CA VAL A 105 48.68 33.01 37.19
C VAL A 105 49.10 32.23 35.95
N GLY A 106 48.33 32.37 34.87
CA GLY A 106 48.62 31.73 33.58
C GLY A 106 50.00 32.16 33.04
N ALA A 107 50.31 33.44 33.08
CA ALA A 107 51.63 33.94 32.67
C ALA A 107 52.79 33.40 33.52
N SER A 108 52.56 33.17 34.81
CA SER A 108 53.58 32.54 35.69
C SER A 108 53.77 31.06 35.37
N PHE A 109 52.67 30.33 35.10
CA PHE A 109 52.75 28.92 34.70
C PHE A 109 53.40 28.75 33.32
N THR A 110 53.06 29.61 32.35
CA THR A 110 53.68 29.53 31.00
C THR A 110 55.18 29.81 31.08
N SER A 111 55.62 30.74 31.93
CA SER A 111 57.04 30.97 32.16
C SER A 111 57.78 29.75 32.75
N MET A 112 57.11 29.09 33.71
CA MET A 112 57.67 27.88 34.34
C MET A 112 57.67 26.71 33.36
N GLU A 113 56.58 26.53 32.61
CA GLU A 113 56.46 25.55 31.58
C GLU A 113 57.50 25.70 30.46
N ALA A 114 57.78 26.95 30.04
CA ALA A 114 58.80 27.21 29.06
C ALA A 114 60.17 26.75 29.53
N LYS A 115 60.56 27.06 30.78
CA LYS A 115 61.84 26.59 31.35
C LYS A 115 61.90 25.07 31.51
N MET A 116 60.78 24.46 31.95
CA MET A 116 60.73 23.01 32.12
C MET A 116 60.74 22.29 30.74
N SER A 117 60.07 22.87 29.74
CA SER A 117 60.09 22.40 28.37
C SER A 117 61.50 22.46 27.75
N GLU A 118 62.27 23.56 28.04
CA GLU A 118 63.64 23.68 27.54
C GLU A 118 64.56 22.57 28.08
N VAL A 119 64.50 22.32 29.37
CA VAL A 119 65.28 21.24 30.02
C VAL A 119 64.82 19.87 29.50
N GLY A 120 63.48 19.62 29.41
CA GLY A 120 62.92 18.39 28.87
C GLY A 120 63.34 18.15 27.41
N ARG A 121 63.31 19.20 26.59
CA ARG A 121 63.73 19.13 25.18
C ARG A 121 65.19 18.79 25.00
N THR A 122 66.06 19.29 25.91
CA THR A 122 67.50 18.99 25.86
C THR A 122 67.71 17.53 26.30
N ALA A 123 67.11 17.08 27.35
CA ALA A 123 67.18 15.68 27.81
C ALA A 123 66.57 14.72 26.77
N GLY A 124 65.41 15.07 26.17
CA GLY A 124 64.81 14.29 25.08
C GLY A 124 65.73 14.13 23.88
N ARG A 125 66.40 15.23 23.44
CA ARG A 125 67.33 15.16 22.31
C ARG A 125 68.55 14.27 22.57
N ILE A 126 69.07 14.27 23.79
CA ILE A 126 70.18 13.36 24.16
C ILE A 126 69.68 11.91 24.17
N GLY A 127 68.47 11.67 24.70
CA GLY A 127 67.84 10.34 24.68
C GLY A 127 67.65 9.82 23.26
N GLU A 128 67.06 10.63 22.38
CA GLU A 128 66.86 10.34 20.96
C GLU A 128 68.18 10.00 20.21
N GLN A 129 69.25 10.78 20.48
CA GLN A 129 70.56 10.51 19.88
C GLN A 129 71.12 9.14 20.35
N LEU A 130 71.04 8.82 21.65
CA LEU A 130 71.47 7.54 22.19
C LEU A 130 70.65 6.37 21.63
N GLU A 131 69.37 6.54 21.57
CA GLU A 131 68.46 5.52 20.97
C GLU A 131 68.76 5.34 19.47
N SER A 132 68.97 6.44 18.76
CA SER A 132 69.32 6.38 17.33
C SER A 132 70.63 5.62 17.08
N VAL A 133 71.69 5.87 17.87
CA VAL A 133 72.97 5.15 17.77
C VAL A 133 72.78 3.68 18.15
N HIS A 134 72.00 3.38 19.18
CA HIS A 134 71.69 2.00 19.59
C HIS A 134 70.94 1.26 18.48
N LEU A 135 69.93 1.87 17.91
CA LEU A 135 69.19 1.31 16.78
C LEU A 135 70.05 1.11 15.53
N GLN A 136 70.95 2.08 15.23
CA GLN A 136 71.88 1.93 14.11
C GLN A 136 72.82 0.73 14.32
N ARG A 137 73.38 0.56 15.53
CA ARG A 137 74.21 -0.61 15.86
C ARG A 137 73.43 -1.92 15.70
N GLN A 138 72.18 -2.00 16.23
CA GLN A 138 71.36 -3.17 16.07
C GLN A 138 71.03 -3.49 14.59
N ARG A 139 70.71 -2.44 13.79
CA ARG A 139 70.51 -2.60 12.36
C ARG A 139 71.72 -3.10 11.61
N ALA A 140 72.90 -2.56 11.93
CA ALA A 140 74.17 -3.02 11.33
C ALA A 140 74.47 -4.49 11.68
N GLN A 141 74.26 -4.91 12.91
CA GLN A 141 74.43 -6.29 13.32
C GLN A 141 73.45 -7.19 12.61
N ALA A 142 72.17 -6.78 12.56
CA ALA A 142 71.15 -7.56 11.86
C ALA A 142 71.40 -7.71 10.35
N ALA A 143 71.91 -6.63 9.73
CA ALA A 143 72.33 -6.66 8.33
C ALA A 143 73.53 -7.58 8.08
N TYR A 144 74.47 -7.56 8.96
CA TYR A 144 75.63 -8.47 8.89
C TYR A 144 75.21 -9.96 8.99
N ASP A 145 74.40 -10.28 9.97
CA ASP A 145 73.86 -11.64 10.15
C ASP A 145 73.05 -12.10 8.92
N LEU A 146 72.27 -11.19 8.33
CA LEU A 146 71.44 -11.49 7.16
C LEU A 146 72.31 -11.74 5.89
N ILE A 147 73.38 -11.01 5.69
CA ILE A 147 74.35 -11.20 4.60
C ILE A 147 75.10 -12.52 4.80
N ASP A 148 75.45 -12.84 6.03
CA ASP A 148 76.13 -14.12 6.34
C ASP A 148 75.22 -15.32 6.02
N TYR A 149 73.93 -15.27 6.41
CA TYR A 149 72.96 -16.33 6.04
C TYR A 149 72.74 -16.39 4.52
N TYR A 150 72.61 -15.27 3.81
CA TYR A 150 72.52 -15.23 2.36
C TYR A 150 73.69 -15.91 1.68
N THR A 151 74.92 -15.67 2.18
CA THR A 151 76.18 -16.28 1.69
C THR A 151 76.18 -17.81 1.95
N GLN A 152 75.63 -18.26 3.06
CA GLN A 152 75.49 -19.69 3.36
C GLN A 152 74.52 -20.36 2.41
N PHE A 153 73.36 -19.76 2.12
CA PHE A 153 72.42 -20.28 1.10
C PHE A 153 73.04 -20.29 -0.32
N SER A 154 73.90 -19.37 -0.64
CA SER A 154 74.65 -19.37 -1.92
C SER A 154 75.56 -20.60 -2.06
N ARG A 155 76.04 -21.11 -0.94
CA ARG A 155 76.89 -22.32 -0.86
C ARG A 155 76.06 -23.60 -0.62
N ASP A 156 74.77 -23.52 -0.56
CA ASP A 156 73.82 -24.63 -0.24
C ASP A 156 74.05 -25.22 1.18
N ASP A 157 74.57 -24.41 2.10
CA ASP A 157 74.81 -24.81 3.50
C ASP A 157 73.68 -24.30 4.39
N THR A 158 72.90 -25.25 4.91
CA THR A 158 71.69 -24.92 5.77
C THR A 158 72.00 -25.30 7.25
N SER A 159 73.17 -25.74 7.58
CA SER A 159 73.50 -26.35 8.90
C SER A 159 73.28 -25.43 10.09
N ARG A 160 73.58 -24.14 9.94
CA ARG A 160 73.40 -23.14 11.00
C ARG A 160 71.88 -22.79 11.23
N ILE A 161 71.11 -22.73 10.17
CA ILE A 161 69.66 -22.51 10.28
C ILE A 161 68.97 -23.76 10.88
N ASP A 162 69.39 -24.94 10.46
CA ASP A 162 68.88 -26.21 11.02
C ASP A 162 69.27 -26.39 12.51
N SER A 163 70.45 -25.90 12.96
CA SER A 163 70.78 -25.82 14.36
C SER A 163 69.91 -24.90 15.16
N LEU A 164 69.67 -23.69 14.63
CA LEU A 164 68.77 -22.68 15.20
C LEU A 164 67.31 -23.24 15.29
N LYS A 165 66.84 -23.97 14.26
CA LYS A 165 65.52 -24.67 14.25
C LYS A 165 65.40 -25.67 15.37
N LYS A 166 66.49 -26.33 15.79
CA LYS A 166 66.49 -27.32 16.87
C LYS A 166 66.48 -26.73 18.28
N GLU A 167 66.75 -25.42 18.43
CA GLU A 167 66.79 -24.74 19.73
C GLU A 167 65.39 -24.57 20.39
N GLY A 168 64.37 -25.16 19.82
CA GLY A 168 63.03 -25.17 20.39
C GLY A 168 62.06 -24.19 19.77
N LYS A 169 61.15 -23.66 20.57
CA LYS A 169 60.08 -22.78 20.08
C LYS A 169 60.61 -21.43 19.58
N GLU A 170 61.48 -20.80 20.37
CA GLU A 170 62.02 -19.49 20.03
C GLU A 170 62.95 -19.57 18.81
N GLY A 171 63.76 -20.63 18.69
CA GLY A 171 64.61 -20.82 17.51
C GLY A 171 63.80 -20.96 16.21
N ARG A 172 62.66 -21.67 16.21
CA ARG A 172 61.79 -21.78 15.02
C ARG A 172 61.18 -20.42 14.62
N ARG A 173 60.82 -19.60 15.61
CA ARG A 173 60.30 -18.26 15.35
C ARG A 173 61.35 -17.33 14.75
N GLN A 174 62.57 -17.40 15.29
CA GLN A 174 63.71 -16.65 14.74
C GLN A 174 63.98 -17.07 13.30
N VAL A 175 64.02 -18.37 13.01
CA VAL A 175 64.15 -18.91 11.65
C VAL A 175 63.02 -18.39 10.72
N ALA A 176 61.78 -18.32 11.16
CA ALA A 176 60.67 -17.81 10.39
C ALA A 176 60.86 -16.34 9.95
N VAL A 177 61.23 -15.49 10.91
CA VAL A 177 61.52 -14.03 10.64
C VAL A 177 62.72 -13.91 9.72
N LEU A 178 63.78 -14.71 9.93
CA LEU A 178 64.99 -14.70 9.13
C LEU A 178 64.70 -15.14 7.68
N LEU A 179 63.99 -16.23 7.47
CA LEU A 179 63.59 -16.71 6.15
C LEU A 179 62.74 -15.69 5.38
N ARG A 180 61.78 -15.06 6.08
CA ARG A 180 61.00 -13.98 5.46
C ARG A 180 61.84 -12.84 4.95
N ARG A 181 62.82 -12.37 5.75
CA ARG A 181 63.76 -11.35 5.38
C ARG A 181 64.69 -11.77 4.23
N LEU A 182 65.22 -13.01 4.27
CA LEU A 182 66.02 -13.57 3.19
C LEU A 182 65.24 -13.72 1.89
N ALA A 183 64.02 -14.17 1.91
CA ALA A 183 63.16 -14.27 0.74
C ALA A 183 62.83 -12.93 0.12
N THR A 184 62.63 -11.89 0.95
CA THR A 184 62.43 -10.49 0.45
C THR A 184 63.71 -9.98 -0.21
N LEU A 185 64.87 -10.10 0.46
CA LEU A 185 66.17 -9.69 -0.07
C LEU A 185 66.54 -10.41 -1.37
N ALA A 186 66.31 -11.74 -1.44
CA ALA A 186 66.59 -12.54 -2.60
C ALA A 186 65.83 -12.08 -3.85
N LYS A 187 64.67 -11.42 -3.68
CA LYS A 187 63.88 -10.82 -4.79
C LYS A 187 64.44 -9.47 -5.26
N GLU A 188 65.13 -8.74 -4.37
CA GLU A 188 65.67 -7.42 -4.65
C GLU A 188 67.08 -7.47 -5.22
N ILE A 189 67.83 -8.56 -5.05
CA ILE A 189 69.21 -8.75 -5.53
C ILE A 189 69.20 -9.19 -6.99
N ASP A 190 69.71 -8.38 -7.87
CA ASP A 190 69.83 -8.64 -9.32
C ASP A 190 71.30 -8.92 -9.70
N LEU A 191 71.76 -10.15 -9.39
CA LEU A 191 73.09 -10.63 -9.70
C LEU A 191 72.97 -11.93 -10.52
N PRO A 192 73.91 -12.26 -11.45
CA PRO A 192 73.84 -13.47 -12.29
C PRO A 192 73.85 -14.77 -11.49
N THR A 193 74.36 -14.77 -10.27
CA THR A 193 74.42 -15.95 -9.36
C THR A 193 73.25 -15.96 -8.37
N ALA A 194 72.40 -14.93 -8.36
CA ALA A 194 71.32 -14.76 -7.39
C ALA A 194 70.16 -15.76 -7.64
N ASP A 195 69.89 -16.13 -8.88
CA ASP A 195 68.78 -17.01 -9.22
C ASP A 195 68.91 -18.36 -8.54
N LYS A 196 70.09 -18.98 -8.53
CA LYS A 196 70.32 -20.25 -7.83
C LYS A 196 70.13 -20.08 -6.31
N THR A 197 70.62 -18.97 -5.75
CA THR A 197 70.46 -18.71 -4.31
C THR A 197 69.02 -18.46 -3.95
N ARG A 198 68.30 -17.73 -4.81
CA ARG A 198 66.84 -17.54 -4.66
C ARG A 198 66.08 -18.86 -4.67
N GLU A 199 66.38 -19.74 -5.62
CA GLU A 199 65.75 -21.09 -5.70
C GLU A 199 66.05 -21.92 -4.44
N ASN A 200 67.28 -21.86 -3.90
CA ASN A 200 67.61 -22.56 -2.67
C ASN A 200 66.88 -22.01 -1.46
N ILE A 201 66.70 -20.67 -1.37
CA ILE A 201 65.95 -20.04 -0.31
C ILE A 201 64.46 -20.42 -0.45
N ASP A 202 63.89 -20.31 -1.63
CA ASP A 202 62.45 -20.63 -1.88
C ASP A 202 62.17 -22.11 -1.57
N ARG A 203 63.04 -23.03 -1.99
CA ARG A 203 62.92 -24.45 -1.70
C ARG A 203 62.96 -24.73 -0.18
N TYR A 204 63.86 -24.03 0.54
CA TYR A 204 63.93 -24.13 2.00
C TYR A 204 62.71 -23.53 2.69
N CYS A 205 62.20 -22.39 2.20
CA CYS A 205 60.99 -21.76 2.67
C CYS A 205 59.77 -22.67 2.53
N GLU A 206 59.60 -23.33 1.37
CA GLU A 206 58.53 -24.31 1.15
C GLU A 206 58.66 -25.52 2.09
N LYS A 207 59.89 -26.01 2.28
CA LYS A 207 60.15 -27.14 3.22
C LYS A 207 59.82 -26.71 4.65
N PHE A 208 60.22 -25.53 5.05
CA PHE A 208 59.95 -25.01 6.39
C PHE A 208 58.44 -24.84 6.62
N GLU A 209 57.75 -24.28 5.66
CA GLU A 209 56.27 -24.12 5.71
C GLU A 209 55.58 -25.48 5.84
N LYS A 210 55.91 -26.42 4.98
CA LYS A 210 55.38 -27.81 5.03
C LYS A 210 55.62 -28.47 6.38
N ASP A 211 56.85 -28.34 6.92
CA ASP A 211 57.21 -28.90 8.24
C ASP A 211 56.37 -28.26 9.37
N MET A 212 56.17 -26.96 9.32
CA MET A 212 55.38 -26.23 10.32
C MET A 212 53.88 -26.56 10.22
N LEU A 213 53.35 -26.67 9.00
CA LEU A 213 51.96 -27.07 8.78
C LEU A 213 51.71 -28.51 9.20
N TYR A 214 52.64 -29.44 8.92
CA TYR A 214 52.59 -30.83 9.41
C TYR A 214 52.63 -30.89 10.94
N LEU A 215 53.49 -30.12 11.56
CA LEU A 215 53.53 -30.02 13.03
C LEU A 215 52.24 -29.46 13.61
N PHE A 216 51.66 -28.46 12.96
CA PHE A 216 50.35 -27.89 13.33
C PHE A 216 49.25 -28.93 13.25
N ASP A 217 49.13 -29.66 12.13
CA ASP A 217 48.14 -30.74 11.92
C ASP A 217 48.30 -31.84 13.00
N ARG A 218 49.53 -32.23 13.29
CA ARG A 218 49.80 -33.25 14.34
C ARG A 218 49.35 -32.74 15.72
N CYS A 219 49.58 -31.45 16.03
CA CYS A 219 49.17 -30.86 17.31
C CYS A 219 47.65 -30.69 17.38
N TYR A 220 46.99 -30.35 16.27
CA TYR A 220 45.54 -30.29 16.16
C TYR A 220 44.91 -31.64 16.50
N ARG A 221 45.40 -32.75 15.90
CA ARG A 221 44.89 -34.10 16.17
C ARG A 221 45.17 -34.58 17.61
N LYS A 222 46.20 -34.03 18.28
CA LYS A 222 46.54 -34.33 19.69
C LYS A 222 45.82 -33.44 20.69
N GLY A 223 45.16 -32.38 20.23
CA GLY A 223 44.50 -31.40 21.09
C GLY A 223 45.48 -30.59 21.95
N ASP A 224 46.64 -30.17 21.42
CA ASP A 224 47.64 -29.36 22.13
C ASP A 224 47.57 -27.89 21.68
N PRO A 225 46.76 -27.03 22.33
CA PRO A 225 46.57 -25.65 21.94
C PRO A 225 47.83 -24.80 22.07
N LYS A 226 48.72 -25.11 23.04
CA LYS A 226 49.98 -24.36 23.25
C LYS A 226 50.95 -24.51 22.09
N MET A 227 51.05 -25.73 21.54
CA MET A 227 51.88 -25.96 20.36
C MET A 227 51.22 -25.47 19.08
N MET A 228 49.93 -25.59 18.95
CA MET A 228 49.17 -24.98 17.83
C MET A 228 49.37 -23.46 17.78
N HIS A 229 49.25 -22.78 18.94
CA HIS A 229 49.53 -21.34 19.05
C HIS A 229 50.95 -20.99 18.59
N HIS A 230 51.95 -21.78 19.05
CA HIS A 230 53.33 -21.55 18.62
C HIS A 230 53.50 -21.71 17.09
N CYS A 231 52.89 -22.73 16.48
CA CYS A 231 52.97 -22.93 15.04
C CYS A 231 52.26 -21.81 14.27
N ALA A 232 51.08 -21.39 14.74
CA ALA A 232 50.31 -20.32 14.15
C ALA A 232 51.07 -18.98 14.22
N GLN A 233 51.67 -18.65 15.37
CA GLN A 233 52.51 -17.48 15.56
C GLN A 233 53.75 -17.51 14.65
N THR A 234 54.41 -18.67 14.55
CA THR A 234 55.61 -18.85 13.71
C THR A 234 55.27 -18.65 12.23
N LEU A 235 54.16 -19.23 11.76
CA LEU A 235 53.70 -19.05 10.37
C LEU A 235 53.19 -17.62 10.08
N LEU A 236 52.62 -16.96 11.08
CA LEU A 236 52.25 -15.55 10.97
C LEU A 236 53.50 -14.68 10.75
N ASP A 237 54.56 -14.91 11.54
CA ASP A 237 55.83 -14.21 11.43
C ASP A 237 56.57 -14.55 10.09
N PHE A 238 56.30 -15.72 9.51
CA PHE A 238 56.94 -16.20 8.27
C PHE A 238 56.26 -15.63 7.01
N ASN A 239 55.00 -15.96 6.77
CA ASN A 239 54.26 -15.62 5.53
C ASN A 239 52.87 -15.00 5.75
N GLY A 240 52.61 -14.49 6.96
CA GLY A 240 51.30 -13.92 7.30
C GLY A 240 50.24 -14.94 7.74
N GLY A 241 50.59 -16.25 7.84
CA GLY A 241 49.78 -17.30 8.47
C GLY A 241 48.57 -17.79 7.69
N ALA A 242 48.34 -17.31 6.47
CA ALA A 242 47.17 -17.67 5.68
C ALA A 242 47.06 -19.17 5.40
N SER A 243 48.20 -19.84 5.11
CA SER A 243 48.26 -21.27 4.88
C SER A 243 47.88 -22.10 6.14
N CYS A 244 48.26 -21.63 7.32
CA CYS A 244 47.88 -22.26 8.59
C CYS A 244 46.35 -22.16 8.83
N VAL A 245 45.75 -21.01 8.56
CA VAL A 245 44.30 -20.80 8.67
C VAL A 245 43.55 -21.69 7.68
N GLN A 246 44.02 -21.77 6.44
CA GLN A 246 43.43 -22.65 5.41
C GLN A 246 43.47 -24.12 5.82
N VAL A 247 44.64 -24.61 6.33
CA VAL A 247 44.77 -25.99 6.81
C VAL A 247 43.83 -26.26 7.96
N TYR A 248 43.76 -25.33 8.94
CA TYR A 248 42.86 -25.46 10.08
C TYR A 248 41.39 -25.58 9.66
N VAL A 249 40.90 -24.64 8.82
CA VAL A 249 39.52 -24.63 8.34
C VAL A 249 39.21 -25.83 7.44
N ASN A 250 40.19 -26.28 6.60
CA ASN A 250 39.99 -27.41 5.68
C ASN A 250 39.88 -28.76 6.39
N GLN A 251 40.54 -28.93 7.53
CA GLN A 251 40.58 -30.19 8.30
C GLN A 251 39.49 -30.25 9.38
N HIS A 252 38.69 -29.22 9.51
CA HIS A 252 37.68 -29.17 10.56
C HIS A 252 36.60 -30.24 10.38
N ASP A 253 36.32 -31.02 11.43
CA ASP A 253 35.41 -32.16 11.42
C ASP A 253 33.97 -31.77 10.97
N PHE A 254 33.53 -30.56 11.27
CA PHE A 254 32.25 -30.05 10.86
C PHE A 254 32.06 -30.15 9.33
N PHE A 255 33.07 -29.78 8.54
CA PHE A 255 32.94 -29.81 7.07
C PHE A 255 33.12 -31.25 6.52
N ILE A 256 33.94 -32.08 7.15
CA ILE A 256 34.22 -33.44 6.70
C ILE A 256 33.02 -34.36 6.95
N ASN A 257 32.42 -34.27 8.12
CA ASN A 257 31.32 -35.16 8.53
C ASN A 257 30.02 -34.83 7.81
N ARG A 258 29.83 -33.60 7.39
CA ARG A 258 28.60 -33.15 6.77
C ARG A 258 28.42 -33.62 5.33
N VAL A 259 29.49 -33.78 4.58
CA VAL A 259 29.46 -34.39 3.24
C VAL A 259 28.86 -35.80 3.27
N ARG A 260 28.86 -36.45 4.45
CA ARG A 260 28.33 -37.81 4.64
C ARG A 260 26.89 -37.89 5.14
N LYS A 261 26.34 -36.83 5.71
CA LYS A 261 24.93 -36.76 6.09
C LYS A 261 24.08 -36.36 4.87
N ASN A 262 23.67 -37.37 4.07
CA ASN A 262 22.65 -37.16 3.07
C ASN A 262 21.36 -36.81 3.79
N VAL A 263 20.65 -35.82 3.25
CA VAL A 263 19.30 -35.48 3.69
C VAL A 263 18.38 -36.66 3.33
N GLU A 264 18.30 -37.63 4.21
CA GLU A 264 17.32 -38.70 4.12
C GLU A 264 15.96 -38.13 4.57
N SER A 265 15.05 -38.04 3.59
CA SER A 265 13.59 -38.01 3.81
C SER A 265 13.08 -36.99 4.80
N GLY A 266 12.99 -35.72 4.35
CA GLY A 266 12.23 -34.70 5.05
C GLY A 266 10.76 -35.09 5.23
N ASP A 267 10.15 -34.54 6.26
CA ASP A 267 8.75 -34.74 6.65
C ASP A 267 7.81 -34.50 5.44
N THR A 268 7.26 -35.56 4.87
CA THR A 268 6.38 -35.49 3.69
C THR A 268 5.13 -34.68 3.94
N THR A 269 4.73 -34.51 5.19
CA THR A 269 3.59 -33.68 5.59
C THR A 269 3.89 -32.21 5.44
N LEU A 270 5.07 -31.77 5.86
CA LEU A 270 5.54 -30.40 5.74
C LEU A 270 5.61 -29.95 4.27
N TRP A 271 6.12 -30.81 3.41
CA TRP A 271 6.23 -30.49 1.97
C TRP A 271 4.87 -30.32 1.29
N ARG A 272 3.84 -31.08 1.70
CA ARG A 272 2.48 -30.86 1.20
C ARG A 272 1.89 -29.54 1.69
N LEU A 273 2.12 -29.20 2.96
CA LEU A 273 1.67 -27.93 3.54
C LEU A 273 2.32 -26.72 2.87
N LEU A 274 3.59 -26.85 2.44
CA LEU A 274 4.30 -25.78 1.72
C LEU A 274 3.69 -25.47 0.35
N ALA A 275 3.13 -26.46 -0.32
CA ALA A 275 2.53 -26.30 -1.64
C ALA A 275 1.07 -25.82 -1.59
N ASP A 276 0.40 -25.94 -0.44
CA ASP A 276 -1.01 -25.57 -0.26
C ASP A 276 -1.13 -24.08 0.10
N PRO A 277 -1.78 -23.25 -0.74
CA PRO A 277 -1.89 -21.80 -0.52
C PRO A 277 -2.78 -21.42 0.67
N ASP A 278 -3.67 -22.32 1.12
CA ASP A 278 -4.60 -22.03 2.22
C ASP A 278 -3.98 -22.28 3.59
N THR A 279 -2.87 -22.99 3.65
CA THR A 279 -2.14 -23.24 4.89
C THR A 279 -1.16 -22.10 5.21
N ILE A 280 -0.96 -21.86 6.50
CA ILE A 280 0.00 -20.87 6.98
C ILE A 280 1.43 -21.38 6.69
N SER A 281 2.29 -20.49 6.19
CA SER A 281 3.70 -20.79 5.96
C SER A 281 4.36 -21.32 7.24
N PRO A 282 5.08 -22.45 7.20
CA PRO A 282 5.78 -23.00 8.35
C PRO A 282 6.89 -22.06 8.80
N LYS A 283 7.07 -21.95 10.11
CA LYS A 283 8.09 -21.09 10.73
C LYS A 283 9.45 -21.76 10.87
N SER A 284 9.52 -23.06 10.76
CA SER A 284 10.74 -23.86 10.87
C SER A 284 10.64 -25.10 10.00
N GLU A 285 11.80 -25.54 9.53
CA GLU A 285 12.02 -26.81 8.87
C GLU A 285 13.08 -27.59 9.70
N LEU A 286 12.86 -28.88 9.93
CA LEU A 286 13.62 -29.65 10.90
C LEU A 286 15.10 -29.74 10.53
N SER A 287 15.41 -30.07 9.28
CA SER A 287 16.79 -30.22 8.83
C SER A 287 17.58 -28.91 8.81
N LEU A 288 16.88 -27.81 8.54
CA LEU A 288 17.44 -26.47 8.62
C LEU A 288 17.72 -26.07 10.07
N THR A 289 16.76 -26.29 10.98
CA THR A 289 16.96 -25.95 12.40
C THR A 289 18.09 -26.75 13.02
N GLU A 290 18.18 -28.05 12.73
CA GLU A 290 19.31 -28.89 13.15
C GLU A 290 20.64 -28.38 12.61
N LEU A 291 20.70 -27.96 11.33
CA LEU A 291 21.88 -27.36 10.75
C LEU A 291 22.31 -26.10 11.50
N LEU A 292 21.35 -25.16 11.68
CA LEU A 292 21.65 -23.85 12.28
C LEU A 292 22.05 -24.00 13.76
N ASP A 293 21.46 -24.95 14.48
CA ASP A 293 21.83 -25.25 15.86
C ASP A 293 23.22 -25.91 15.95
N GLU A 294 23.55 -26.82 15.04
CA GLU A 294 24.88 -27.37 14.90
C GLU A 294 25.94 -26.28 14.61
N ILE A 295 25.59 -25.30 13.73
CA ILE A 295 26.45 -24.14 13.43
C ILE A 295 26.64 -23.28 14.68
N ARG A 296 25.58 -22.96 15.43
CA ARG A 296 25.66 -22.16 16.67
C ARG A 296 26.57 -22.81 17.68
N ALA A 297 26.37 -24.09 17.91
CA ALA A 297 27.19 -24.87 18.86
C ALA A 297 28.65 -24.91 18.42
N THR A 298 28.91 -25.17 17.14
CA THR A 298 30.25 -25.25 16.57
C THR A 298 30.97 -23.91 16.62
N VAL A 299 30.34 -22.83 16.18
CA VAL A 299 30.93 -21.49 16.20
C VAL A 299 31.21 -21.02 17.62
N GLY A 300 30.34 -21.35 18.60
CA GLY A 300 30.57 -21.04 20.00
C GLY A 300 31.79 -21.77 20.60
N GLN A 301 32.02 -23.04 20.22
CA GLN A 301 33.18 -23.78 20.62
C GLN A 301 34.45 -23.29 19.91
N GLU A 302 34.35 -23.07 18.61
CA GLU A 302 35.46 -22.63 17.78
C GLU A 302 35.95 -21.22 18.14
N ALA A 303 35.08 -20.32 18.52
CA ALA A 303 35.45 -18.99 18.98
C ALA A 303 36.44 -19.06 20.15
N GLN A 304 36.24 -19.99 21.10
CA GLN A 304 37.14 -20.19 22.25
C GLN A 304 38.47 -20.83 21.83
N ILE A 305 38.43 -21.83 20.94
CA ILE A 305 39.63 -22.51 20.44
C ILE A 305 40.46 -21.52 19.61
N VAL A 306 39.85 -20.82 18.69
CA VAL A 306 40.54 -19.86 17.81
C VAL A 306 41.16 -18.72 18.62
N GLN A 307 40.50 -18.22 19.67
CA GLN A 307 41.03 -17.22 20.57
C GLN A 307 42.26 -17.71 21.36
N ALA A 308 42.29 -18.97 21.71
CA ALA A 308 43.41 -19.59 22.43
C ALA A 308 44.61 -19.95 21.51
N VAL A 309 44.33 -20.24 20.24
CA VAL A 309 45.33 -20.80 19.31
C VAL A 309 45.92 -19.75 18.38
N PHE A 310 45.13 -18.84 17.85
CA PHE A 310 45.59 -17.91 16.81
C PHE A 310 45.86 -16.51 17.35
N PRO A 311 46.94 -15.86 16.87
CA PRO A 311 47.26 -14.48 17.24
C PRO A 311 46.24 -13.47 16.71
N ASN A 312 45.62 -13.75 15.55
CA ASN A 312 44.57 -12.95 14.93
C ASN A 312 43.24 -13.73 14.88
N PRO A 313 42.51 -13.84 16.00
CA PRO A 313 41.31 -14.66 16.08
C PRO A 313 40.20 -14.21 15.11
N SER A 314 40.05 -12.93 14.94
CA SER A 314 38.99 -12.35 14.08
C SER A 314 39.18 -12.75 12.60
N PHE A 315 40.42 -12.76 12.10
CA PHE A 315 40.69 -13.20 10.72
C PHE A 315 40.39 -14.71 10.51
N VAL A 316 40.71 -15.52 11.47
CA VAL A 316 40.45 -16.98 11.40
C VAL A 316 38.93 -17.24 11.44
N MET A 317 38.23 -16.61 12.36
CA MET A 317 36.78 -16.69 12.44
C MET A 317 36.11 -16.18 11.17
N GLN A 318 36.61 -15.12 10.56
CA GLN A 318 36.15 -14.64 9.27
C GLN A 318 36.23 -15.74 8.20
N VAL A 319 37.40 -16.34 8.01
CA VAL A 319 37.62 -17.42 7.00
C VAL A 319 36.75 -18.64 7.32
N PHE A 320 36.60 -18.98 8.60
CA PHE A 320 35.75 -20.07 9.04
C PHE A 320 34.27 -19.81 8.73
N LEU A 321 33.76 -18.64 9.10
CA LEU A 321 32.36 -18.25 8.85
C LEU A 321 32.07 -18.16 7.36
N GLN A 322 32.95 -17.53 6.56
CA GLN A 322 32.78 -17.48 5.11
C GLN A 322 32.62 -18.88 4.52
N ARG A 323 33.40 -19.88 5.02
CA ARG A 323 33.26 -21.25 4.56
C ARG A 323 31.98 -21.91 5.04
N VAL A 324 31.52 -21.64 6.28
CA VAL A 324 30.25 -22.14 6.79
C VAL A 324 29.11 -21.67 5.87
N PHE A 325 29.11 -20.38 5.49
CA PHE A 325 28.11 -19.83 4.59
C PHE A 325 28.22 -20.42 3.18
N ALA A 326 29.41 -20.35 2.57
CA ALA A 326 29.61 -20.76 1.18
C ALA A 326 29.52 -22.28 0.95
N GLN A 327 29.79 -23.10 1.94
CA GLN A 327 29.76 -24.55 1.77
C GLN A 327 28.56 -25.21 2.47
N SER A 328 28.36 -24.94 3.76
CA SER A 328 27.31 -25.64 4.52
C SER A 328 25.92 -25.08 4.34
N ILE A 329 25.76 -23.77 4.48
CA ILE A 329 24.44 -23.12 4.36
C ILE A 329 24.01 -23.08 2.91
N GLN A 330 24.88 -22.65 1.99
CA GLN A 330 24.55 -22.55 0.57
C GLN A 330 24.17 -23.91 -0.02
N GLN A 331 24.95 -24.95 0.23
CA GLN A 331 24.67 -26.30 -0.28
C GLN A 331 23.33 -26.83 0.24
N HIS A 332 23.05 -26.66 1.52
CA HIS A 332 21.79 -27.07 2.13
C HIS A 332 20.60 -26.29 1.56
N MET A 333 20.76 -24.98 1.41
CA MET A 333 19.76 -24.12 0.79
C MET A 333 19.44 -24.53 -0.65
N GLU A 334 20.47 -24.80 -1.46
CA GLU A 334 20.29 -25.27 -2.84
C GLU A 334 19.52 -26.59 -2.93
N GLN A 335 19.79 -27.51 -1.99
CA GLN A 335 19.06 -28.79 -1.90
C GLN A 335 17.59 -28.58 -1.56
N LEU A 336 17.29 -27.79 -0.52
CA LEU A 336 15.91 -27.49 -0.11
C LEU A 336 15.15 -26.72 -1.20
N LEU A 337 15.77 -25.71 -1.82
CA LEU A 337 15.15 -24.94 -2.90
C LEU A 337 14.92 -25.78 -4.16
N THR A 338 15.83 -26.69 -4.49
CA THR A 338 15.63 -27.61 -5.62
C THR A 338 14.46 -28.56 -5.35
N GLN A 339 14.36 -29.11 -4.14
CA GLN A 339 13.26 -29.98 -3.75
C GLN A 339 11.93 -29.21 -3.76
N ALA A 340 11.88 -28.00 -3.18
CA ALA A 340 10.71 -27.14 -3.18
C ALA A 340 10.28 -26.73 -4.59
N GLY A 341 11.23 -26.37 -5.45
CA GLY A 341 10.98 -25.98 -6.85
C GLY A 341 10.42 -27.09 -7.72
N ASN A 342 10.72 -28.35 -7.37
CA ASN A 342 10.12 -29.52 -8.05
C ASN A 342 8.66 -29.72 -7.67
N MET A 343 8.19 -29.14 -6.56
CA MET A 343 6.80 -29.25 -6.11
C MET A 343 5.94 -28.11 -6.62
N SER A 344 6.30 -26.87 -6.30
CA SER A 344 5.58 -25.67 -6.76
C SER A 344 6.43 -24.41 -6.57
N ASP A 345 6.10 -23.35 -7.33
CA ASP A 345 6.72 -22.03 -7.14
C ASP A 345 6.38 -21.45 -5.76
N LEU A 346 5.20 -21.72 -5.21
CA LEU A 346 4.82 -21.32 -3.84
C LEU A 346 5.73 -21.97 -2.78
N ALA A 347 5.93 -23.28 -2.88
CA ALA A 347 6.80 -24.00 -1.95
C ALA A 347 8.24 -23.45 -1.99
N PHE A 348 8.75 -23.18 -3.19
CA PHE A 348 10.05 -22.55 -3.37
C PHE A 348 10.15 -21.18 -2.68
N LEU A 349 9.17 -20.31 -2.87
CA LEU A 349 9.14 -18.96 -2.30
C LEU A 349 9.02 -18.98 -0.77
N ARG A 350 8.22 -19.90 -0.23
CA ARG A 350 8.07 -20.11 1.23
C ARG A 350 9.37 -20.63 1.85
N ILE A 351 10.05 -21.58 1.21
CA ILE A 351 11.36 -22.08 1.69
C ILE A 351 12.42 -20.97 1.58
N LEU A 352 12.42 -20.19 0.50
CA LEU A 352 13.36 -19.07 0.35
C LEU A 352 13.19 -18.04 1.49
N GLN A 353 11.94 -17.68 1.81
CA GLN A 353 11.64 -16.80 2.93
C GLN A 353 12.09 -17.41 4.27
N LEU A 354 11.76 -18.69 4.50
CA LEU A 354 12.15 -19.39 5.71
C LEU A 354 13.67 -19.41 5.91
N MET A 355 14.40 -19.72 4.84
CA MET A 355 15.87 -19.69 4.83
C MET A 355 16.41 -18.31 5.16
N HIS A 356 15.86 -17.27 4.52
CA HIS A 356 16.25 -15.88 4.77
C HIS A 356 16.05 -15.49 6.23
N THR A 357 14.85 -15.73 6.76
CA THR A 357 14.49 -15.38 8.15
C THR A 357 15.36 -16.14 9.15
N GLN A 358 15.51 -17.46 8.97
CA GLN A 358 16.29 -18.28 9.90
C GLN A 358 17.80 -17.97 9.82
N THR A 359 18.33 -17.70 8.63
CA THR A 359 19.73 -17.28 8.46
C THR A 359 19.99 -15.89 9.05
N SER A 360 19.02 -14.96 8.92
CA SER A 360 19.09 -13.63 9.55
C SER A 360 19.15 -13.75 11.08
N LEU A 361 18.34 -14.63 11.68
CA LEU A 361 18.39 -14.91 13.13
C LEU A 361 19.73 -15.51 13.53
N LEU A 362 20.28 -16.45 12.74
CA LEU A 362 21.61 -16.99 12.98
C LEU A 362 22.68 -15.89 12.97
N ILE A 363 22.62 -14.97 12.01
CA ILE A 363 23.58 -13.86 11.91
C ILE A 363 23.50 -12.94 13.15
N GLU A 364 22.31 -12.62 13.63
CA GLU A 364 22.16 -11.85 14.86
C GLU A 364 22.76 -12.58 16.09
N ASP A 365 22.58 -13.89 16.17
CA ASP A 365 23.20 -14.71 17.21
C ASP A 365 24.73 -14.72 17.08
N LEU A 366 25.25 -14.83 15.84
CA LEU A 366 26.68 -14.87 15.58
C LEU A 366 27.38 -13.52 15.78
N LYS A 367 26.70 -12.40 15.64
CA LYS A 367 27.23 -11.06 15.95
C LYS A 367 27.65 -10.92 17.41
N ASN A 368 27.05 -11.69 18.32
CA ASN A 368 27.44 -11.71 19.72
C ASN A 368 28.86 -12.26 19.96
N TYR A 369 29.45 -12.97 19.00
CA TYR A 369 30.84 -13.47 19.03
C TYR A 369 31.85 -12.47 18.46
N ASP A 370 31.44 -11.24 18.13
CA ASP A 370 32.37 -10.17 17.73
C ASP A 370 33.19 -9.75 18.95
N VAL A 371 34.33 -10.42 19.14
CA VAL A 371 35.27 -10.06 20.19
C VAL A 371 35.88 -8.72 19.77
N PRO A 372 35.65 -7.63 20.53
CA PRO A 372 36.38 -6.41 20.29
C PRO A 372 37.87 -6.75 20.37
N SER A 373 38.60 -6.57 19.29
CA SER A 373 40.03 -6.71 19.27
C SER A 373 40.61 -5.73 20.30
N ALA A 374 40.84 -6.24 21.51
CA ALA A 374 41.60 -5.56 22.51
C ALA A 374 43.05 -5.51 21.98
N THR A 375 43.32 -4.58 21.10
CA THR A 375 44.69 -4.10 20.92
C THR A 375 45.14 -3.59 22.27
N PRO A 376 46.18 -4.20 22.90
CA PRO A 376 46.78 -3.53 24.02
C PRO A 376 47.29 -2.22 23.48
N ARG A 377 46.64 -1.15 23.84
CA ARG A 377 47.18 0.20 23.70
C ARG A 377 48.42 0.25 24.56
N SER A 378 49.57 -0.17 24.01
CA SER A 378 50.84 0.29 24.49
C SER A 378 50.85 1.82 24.30
N PRO A 379 51.05 2.61 25.35
CA PRO A 379 51.21 4.04 25.22
C PRO A 379 52.60 4.31 24.67
N VAL A 380 52.84 4.03 23.40
CA VAL A 380 54.01 4.56 22.70
C VAL A 380 53.50 5.71 21.85
N GLN A 381 53.79 6.88 22.36
CA GLN A 381 53.67 8.16 21.74
C GLN A 381 54.05 8.07 20.26
N ASN A 382 53.07 8.39 19.40
CA ASN A 382 53.33 8.74 18.03
C ASN A 382 54.10 10.10 17.99
N ILE A 383 55.42 10.04 18.09
CA ILE A 383 56.27 11.13 17.65
C ILE A 383 56.50 10.93 16.16
N GLY A 384 56.06 11.89 15.40
CA GLY A 384 56.01 11.88 13.96
C GLY A 384 57.40 11.65 13.33
N LEU A 385 57.40 10.68 12.45
CA LEU A 385 58.41 10.55 11.38
C LEU A 385 57.77 9.82 10.20
N SER A 386 56.76 10.47 9.64
CA SER A 386 56.22 10.12 8.32
C SER A 386 56.46 11.26 7.37
N ARG A 387 57.73 11.51 7.03
CA ARG A 387 58.02 12.29 5.84
C ARG A 387 59.43 11.94 5.35
N SER A 388 59.43 11.30 4.22
CA SER A 388 60.53 11.06 3.29
C SER A 388 60.87 9.59 3.11
N LEU A 389 60.20 8.98 2.18
CA LEU A 389 60.76 8.18 1.09
C LEU A 389 59.58 7.68 0.26
N ALA A 390 59.12 8.58 -0.63
CA ALA A 390 58.31 8.18 -1.79
C ALA A 390 59.30 7.44 -2.73
N GLY A 391 59.16 6.15 -2.79
CA GLY A 391 59.92 5.29 -3.68
C GLY A 391 59.26 3.92 -3.70
N THR A 392 58.44 3.70 -4.73
CA THR A 392 58.02 2.39 -5.27
C THR A 392 57.96 1.26 -4.26
N SER A 393 56.80 1.11 -3.66
CA SER A 393 56.43 -0.10 -2.92
C SER A 393 55.28 -0.78 -3.62
N LEU A 394 55.57 -1.78 -4.41
CA LEU A 394 54.69 -2.91 -4.65
C LEU A 394 54.66 -3.73 -3.34
N ALA A 395 53.96 -3.20 -2.35
CA ALA A 395 53.54 -3.99 -1.23
C ALA A 395 52.24 -4.73 -1.63
N PRO A 396 52.14 -6.03 -1.46
CA PRO A 396 50.84 -6.68 -1.40
C PRO A 396 50.10 -6.03 -0.24
N THR A 397 48.98 -5.47 -0.52
CA THR A 397 48.07 -4.85 0.42
C THR A 397 47.62 -5.85 1.46
N SER A 398 48.39 -6.01 2.51
CA SER A 398 47.94 -6.62 3.77
C SER A 398 47.55 -5.53 4.76
N GLY A 399 46.79 -4.61 4.28
CA GLY A 399 45.98 -3.73 5.10
C GLY A 399 44.59 -4.33 5.14
N VAL A 400 44.44 -5.55 5.68
CA VAL A 400 43.14 -6.04 6.13
C VAL A 400 42.82 -5.19 7.37
N SER A 401 42.19 -4.03 7.14
CA SER A 401 41.37 -3.40 8.18
C SER A 401 40.51 -4.55 8.75
N SER A 402 40.53 -4.72 10.06
CA SER A 402 39.62 -5.63 10.75
C SER A 402 38.20 -5.12 10.47
N THR A 403 37.63 -5.55 9.36
CA THR A 403 36.22 -5.41 9.10
C THR A 403 35.54 -6.21 10.20
N ALA A 404 34.70 -5.56 10.97
CA ALA A 404 33.98 -6.22 12.05
C ALA A 404 33.31 -7.49 11.51
N ILE A 405 33.31 -8.57 12.28
CA ILE A 405 32.69 -9.86 11.88
C ILE A 405 31.24 -9.62 11.40
N SER A 406 30.56 -8.64 11.98
CA SER A 406 29.22 -8.20 11.56
C SER A 406 29.13 -7.85 10.08
N THR A 407 30.08 -7.08 9.53
CA THR A 407 30.04 -6.68 8.11
C THR A 407 30.29 -7.85 7.17
N ILE A 408 31.09 -8.82 7.61
CA ILE A 408 31.37 -10.03 6.85
C ILE A 408 30.15 -10.95 6.82
N LEU A 409 29.46 -11.09 7.94
CA LEU A 409 28.23 -11.87 8.04
C LEU A 409 27.11 -11.25 7.20
N GLU A 410 27.00 -9.94 7.21
CA GLU A 410 26.06 -9.20 6.35
C GLU A 410 26.37 -9.40 4.86
N THR A 411 27.65 -9.28 4.47
CA THR A 411 28.07 -9.53 3.08
C THR A 411 27.82 -10.99 2.68
N ALA A 412 28.13 -11.95 3.55
CA ALA A 412 27.86 -13.37 3.28
C ALA A 412 26.36 -13.67 3.13
N MET A 413 25.51 -12.97 3.91
CA MET A 413 24.08 -13.04 3.76
C MET A 413 23.63 -12.51 2.39
N GLU A 414 24.10 -11.33 2.00
CA GLU A 414 23.78 -10.76 0.70
C GLU A 414 24.23 -11.70 -0.44
N GLU A 415 25.46 -12.16 -0.43
CA GLU A 415 26.00 -13.10 -1.44
C GLU A 415 25.19 -14.39 -1.56
N LEU A 416 24.69 -14.93 -0.43
CA LEU A 416 23.88 -16.14 -0.38
C LEU A 416 22.54 -15.98 -1.08
N PHE A 417 21.87 -14.84 -0.93
CA PHE A 417 20.52 -14.59 -1.46
C PHE A 417 20.48 -13.83 -2.78
N VAL A 418 21.56 -13.10 -3.17
CA VAL A 418 21.65 -12.37 -4.44
C VAL A 418 21.25 -13.21 -5.65
N PRO A 419 21.64 -14.48 -5.84
CA PRO A 419 21.25 -15.29 -6.99
C PRO A 419 19.73 -15.43 -7.17
N TYR A 420 18.98 -15.32 -6.08
CA TYR A 420 17.52 -15.51 -6.04
C TYR A 420 16.74 -14.19 -5.97
N THR A 421 17.35 -13.12 -5.42
CA THR A 421 16.68 -11.84 -5.14
C THR A 421 17.11 -10.71 -6.07
N GLU A 422 18.25 -10.82 -6.75
CA GLU A 422 18.80 -9.79 -7.63
C GLU A 422 17.98 -9.60 -8.90
N GLY A 423 17.78 -8.34 -9.27
CA GLY A 423 17.06 -7.94 -10.47
C GLY A 423 15.56 -8.27 -10.40
N GLN A 424 15.02 -8.81 -11.49
CA GLN A 424 13.60 -9.15 -11.58
C GLN A 424 13.27 -10.61 -11.30
N ARG A 425 14.27 -11.46 -11.01
CA ARG A 425 14.07 -12.93 -10.85
C ARG A 425 13.08 -13.29 -9.76
N TYR A 426 13.20 -12.64 -8.61
CA TYR A 426 12.26 -12.82 -7.50
C TYR A 426 10.84 -12.39 -7.90
N LEU A 427 10.71 -11.17 -8.48
CA LEU A 427 9.43 -10.62 -8.89
C LEU A 427 8.75 -11.46 -9.97
N GLU A 428 9.50 -11.93 -10.96
CA GLU A 428 8.97 -12.79 -12.03
C GLU A 428 8.41 -14.10 -11.46
N ARG A 429 9.14 -14.73 -10.51
CA ARG A 429 8.69 -15.97 -9.89
C ARG A 429 7.48 -15.75 -8.99
N GLU A 430 7.46 -14.67 -8.19
CA GLU A 430 6.32 -14.30 -7.36
C GLU A 430 5.08 -13.99 -8.21
N SER A 431 5.26 -13.21 -9.27
CA SER A 431 4.18 -12.87 -10.20
C SER A 431 3.62 -14.11 -10.91
N LYS A 432 4.49 -15.03 -11.32
CA LYS A 432 4.10 -16.30 -11.94
C LYS A 432 3.30 -17.17 -10.96
N ASN A 433 3.80 -17.33 -9.73
CA ASN A 433 3.11 -18.06 -8.68
C ASN A 433 1.71 -17.50 -8.42
N LEU A 434 1.57 -16.18 -8.24
CA LEU A 434 0.27 -15.54 -8.03
C LEU A 434 -0.65 -15.71 -9.24
N ALA A 435 -0.13 -15.59 -10.47
CA ALA A 435 -0.92 -15.78 -11.69
C ALA A 435 -1.46 -17.23 -11.80
N GLU A 436 -0.64 -18.23 -11.47
CA GLU A 436 -1.06 -19.64 -11.43
C GLU A 436 -2.12 -19.90 -10.37
N LEU A 437 -1.94 -19.36 -9.14
CA LEU A 437 -2.91 -19.47 -8.06
C LEU A 437 -4.26 -18.83 -8.44
N TYR A 438 -4.24 -17.60 -8.94
CA TYR A 438 -5.46 -16.89 -9.33
C TYR A 438 -6.17 -17.55 -10.51
N SER A 439 -5.43 -17.97 -11.54
CA SER A 439 -6.02 -18.63 -12.71
C SER A 439 -6.63 -19.98 -12.36
N GLY A 440 -5.98 -20.76 -11.49
CA GLY A 440 -6.49 -22.01 -10.97
C GLY A 440 -7.79 -21.81 -10.18
N TYR A 441 -7.78 -20.82 -9.26
CA TYR A 441 -8.90 -20.52 -8.39
C TYR A 441 -10.12 -19.95 -9.13
N LEU A 442 -9.89 -19.09 -10.11
CA LEU A 442 -10.92 -18.49 -10.95
C LEU A 442 -11.31 -19.36 -12.16
N SER A 443 -10.77 -20.56 -12.30
CA SER A 443 -10.98 -21.40 -13.50
C SER A 443 -12.46 -21.72 -13.76
N ALA A 444 -13.23 -22.06 -12.73
CA ALA A 444 -14.67 -22.33 -12.84
C ALA A 444 -15.43 -21.05 -13.24
N PHE A 445 -15.12 -19.92 -12.57
CA PHE A 445 -15.69 -18.61 -12.86
C PHE A 445 -15.42 -18.18 -14.32
N THR A 446 -14.19 -18.27 -14.77
CA THR A 446 -13.79 -17.89 -16.13
C THR A 446 -14.51 -18.73 -17.18
N ARG A 447 -14.57 -20.07 -17.00
CA ARG A 447 -15.28 -20.98 -17.92
C ARG A 447 -16.77 -20.67 -17.96
N TYR A 448 -17.40 -20.35 -16.84
CA TYR A 448 -18.80 -19.97 -16.79
C TYR A 448 -19.06 -18.73 -17.67
N HIS A 449 -18.28 -17.67 -17.48
CA HIS A 449 -18.46 -16.43 -18.23
C HIS A 449 -18.12 -16.56 -19.71
N GLU A 450 -17.11 -17.33 -20.06
CA GLU A 450 -16.81 -17.67 -21.47
C GLU A 450 -17.94 -18.43 -22.14
N ARG A 451 -18.57 -19.35 -21.42
CA ARG A 451 -19.75 -20.10 -21.90
C ARG A 451 -20.92 -19.15 -22.14
N GLU A 452 -21.21 -18.27 -21.20
CA GLU A 452 -22.27 -17.26 -21.35
C GLU A 452 -22.00 -16.31 -22.52
N GLU A 453 -20.78 -15.87 -22.72
CA GLU A 453 -20.39 -15.03 -23.83
C GLU A 453 -20.61 -15.76 -25.18
N LYS A 454 -20.24 -17.03 -25.26
CA LYS A 454 -20.47 -17.87 -26.46
C LYS A 454 -21.97 -18.04 -26.73
N LEU A 455 -22.78 -18.25 -25.68
CA LEU A 455 -24.24 -18.38 -25.80
C LEU A 455 -24.91 -17.06 -26.27
N ASN A 456 -24.45 -15.91 -25.78
CA ASN A 456 -24.97 -14.60 -26.18
C ASN A 456 -24.60 -14.26 -27.62
N LYS A 457 -23.36 -14.55 -28.06
CA LYS A 457 -22.91 -14.39 -29.46
C LYS A 457 -23.70 -15.29 -30.42
N THR A 458 -24.05 -16.50 -30.02
CA THR A 458 -24.85 -17.42 -30.85
C THR A 458 -26.32 -16.97 -30.96
N LYS A 459 -26.92 -16.43 -29.88
CA LYS A 459 -28.28 -15.86 -29.88
C LYS A 459 -28.34 -14.61 -30.76
N GLY A 460 -27.37 -13.69 -30.65
CA GLY A 460 -27.29 -12.49 -31.50
C GLY A 460 -27.14 -12.84 -32.98
N SER A 461 -26.28 -13.82 -33.34
CA SER A 461 -26.12 -14.28 -34.73
C SER A 461 -27.35 -15.02 -35.26
N MET A 462 -28.16 -15.67 -34.40
CA MET A 462 -29.43 -16.30 -34.83
C MET A 462 -30.53 -15.24 -35.07
N LEU A 463 -30.59 -14.18 -34.23
CA LEU A 463 -31.51 -13.07 -34.43
C LEU A 463 -31.21 -12.30 -35.73
N ASP A 464 -29.95 -12.00 -35.99
CA ASP A 464 -29.51 -11.37 -37.24
C ASP A 464 -29.80 -12.24 -38.47
N ARG A 465 -29.64 -13.58 -38.38
CA ARG A 465 -30.04 -14.50 -39.41
C ARG A 465 -31.55 -14.57 -39.61
N MET A 466 -32.33 -14.43 -38.55
CA MET A 466 -33.78 -14.42 -38.64
C MET A 466 -34.33 -13.11 -39.19
N MET A 467 -33.72 -11.96 -38.82
CA MET A 467 -34.06 -10.65 -39.40
C MET A 467 -33.65 -10.56 -40.87
N ASN A 468 -32.50 -11.13 -41.28
CA ASN A 468 -32.10 -11.20 -42.67
C ASN A 468 -32.88 -12.24 -43.50
N ALA A 469 -33.53 -13.22 -42.88
CA ALA A 469 -34.38 -14.20 -43.55
C ALA A 469 -35.80 -13.70 -43.84
N THR A 470 -36.22 -12.57 -43.19
CA THR A 470 -37.52 -11.94 -43.50
C THR A 470 -37.45 -10.80 -44.54
N GLY A 471 -36.23 -10.47 -45.00
CA GLY A 471 -35.98 -9.43 -46.02
C GLY A 471 -35.27 -9.97 -47.25
N THR A 472 -36.06 -10.19 -48.33
CA THR A 472 -35.63 -10.34 -49.73
C THR A 472 -34.88 -11.60 -50.14
N SER A 473 -35.51 -12.34 -51.04
CA SER A 473 -34.98 -13.26 -51.99
C SER A 473 -33.80 -12.67 -52.80
N GLY A 474 -32.63 -13.28 -52.66
CA GLY A 474 -31.45 -12.89 -53.48
C GLY A 474 -30.31 -13.90 -53.29
N THR A 475 -30.17 -14.77 -54.22
CA THR A 475 -29.12 -15.73 -54.50
C THR A 475 -27.71 -15.31 -54.09
N SER A 476 -27.00 -16.10 -53.29
CA SER A 476 -25.61 -16.49 -53.57
C SER A 476 -25.11 -17.66 -52.71
N SER A 477 -24.71 -18.68 -53.39
CA SER A 477 -24.24 -19.98 -52.98
C SER A 477 -22.75 -20.03 -52.58
N THR A 478 -22.32 -19.26 -51.59
CA THR A 478 -20.92 -19.28 -51.16
C THR A 478 -20.66 -19.65 -49.71
N SER A 479 -21.70 -20.00 -48.93
CA SER A 479 -21.55 -20.32 -47.50
C SER A 479 -21.37 -21.80 -47.16
N LYS A 480 -21.45 -22.72 -48.16
CA LYS A 480 -21.21 -24.16 -47.96
C LYS A 480 -19.74 -24.59 -47.97
N ALA A 481 -18.84 -23.77 -48.54
CA ALA A 481 -17.41 -24.04 -48.58
C ALA A 481 -16.66 -23.72 -47.27
N ALA A 482 -17.09 -22.68 -46.54
CA ALA A 482 -16.46 -22.30 -45.27
C ALA A 482 -16.76 -23.30 -44.14
N ALA A 483 -17.93 -23.93 -44.15
CA ALA A 483 -18.30 -24.95 -43.16
C ALA A 483 -17.61 -26.29 -43.35
N ALA A 484 -17.11 -26.56 -44.60
CA ALA A 484 -16.35 -27.79 -44.93
C ALA A 484 -14.87 -27.68 -44.53
N ILE A 485 -14.29 -26.47 -44.51
CA ILE A 485 -12.87 -26.26 -44.20
C ILE A 485 -12.62 -26.36 -42.66
N MET A 486 -13.60 -26.07 -41.82
CA MET A 486 -13.47 -26.29 -40.37
C MET A 486 -13.61 -27.74 -39.94
N ARG A 487 -13.95 -28.67 -40.79
CA ARG A 487 -14.05 -30.11 -40.48
C ARG A 487 -12.76 -30.91 -40.73
N PHE A 488 -11.73 -30.31 -41.27
CA PHE A 488 -10.47 -30.99 -41.62
C PHE A 488 -9.25 -30.60 -40.77
N GLY A 489 -9.39 -29.72 -39.80
CA GLY A 489 -8.35 -29.49 -38.77
C GLY A 489 -8.51 -30.53 -37.67
N GLY A 490 -7.69 -31.58 -37.70
CA GLY A 490 -7.72 -32.70 -36.78
C GLY A 490 -7.50 -32.30 -35.30
N ILE A 491 -8.56 -32.02 -34.59
CA ILE A 491 -8.62 -32.02 -33.15
C ILE A 491 -9.31 -33.31 -32.73
N THR A 492 -8.57 -34.18 -32.07
CA THR A 492 -8.97 -35.51 -31.66
C THR A 492 -10.25 -35.48 -30.83
N SER A 493 -11.15 -36.39 -31.09
CA SER A 493 -12.48 -36.50 -30.49
C SER A 493 -12.49 -36.68 -28.95
N THR A 494 -11.39 -36.97 -28.32
CA THR A 494 -11.22 -37.13 -26.88
C THR A 494 -11.26 -35.81 -26.12
N ASP A 495 -10.68 -34.72 -26.66
CA ASP A 495 -10.68 -33.42 -25.96
C ASP A 495 -12.08 -32.77 -25.93
N ARG A 496 -12.90 -33.02 -26.99
CA ARG A 496 -14.28 -32.51 -27.03
C ARG A 496 -15.24 -33.22 -26.06
N TYR A 497 -14.97 -34.47 -25.71
CA TYR A 497 -15.79 -35.20 -24.72
C TYR A 497 -15.42 -34.79 -23.28
N GLN A 498 -14.16 -34.51 -23.02
CA GLN A 498 -13.70 -34.00 -21.74
C GLN A 498 -14.18 -32.57 -21.49
N ASP A 499 -14.13 -31.69 -22.48
CA ASP A 499 -14.67 -30.33 -22.42
C ASP A 499 -16.19 -30.33 -22.19
N LYS A 500 -16.95 -31.22 -22.84
CA LYS A 500 -18.40 -31.32 -22.62
C LYS A 500 -18.76 -31.85 -21.24
N LEU A 501 -18.03 -32.81 -20.69
CA LEU A 501 -18.25 -33.33 -19.35
C LEU A 501 -17.91 -32.33 -18.25
N LEU A 502 -16.90 -31.45 -18.52
CA LEU A 502 -16.52 -30.35 -17.65
C LEU A 502 -17.51 -29.16 -17.73
N ASP A 503 -18.10 -28.92 -18.91
CA ASP A 503 -19.14 -27.92 -19.13
C ASP A 503 -20.49 -28.29 -18.46
N GLU A 504 -20.81 -29.58 -18.30
CA GLU A 504 -22.02 -30.03 -17.60
C GLU A 504 -21.97 -29.88 -16.08
N GLN A 505 -20.78 -29.68 -15.52
CA GLN A 505 -20.58 -29.53 -14.05
C GLN A 505 -20.57 -28.07 -13.57
N ILE A 506 -20.63 -27.08 -14.46
CA ILE A 506 -20.58 -25.66 -14.10
C ILE A 506 -21.98 -25.19 -13.66
N SER A 507 -22.09 -24.76 -12.40
CA SER A 507 -23.31 -24.22 -11.81
C SER A 507 -23.45 -22.69 -12.00
N GLU A 508 -24.64 -22.13 -11.79
CA GLU A 508 -24.83 -20.67 -11.77
C GLU A 508 -24.07 -19.99 -10.61
N GLU A 509 -23.82 -20.73 -9.54
CA GLU A 509 -23.07 -20.26 -8.38
C GLU A 509 -21.62 -19.97 -8.72
N ASP A 510 -20.99 -20.74 -9.64
CA ASP A 510 -19.61 -20.56 -10.09
C ASP A 510 -19.40 -19.22 -10.83
N GLY A 511 -20.48 -18.67 -11.42
CA GLY A 511 -20.45 -17.36 -12.10
C GLY A 511 -20.80 -16.17 -11.20
N SER A 512 -21.13 -16.39 -9.92
CA SER A 512 -21.48 -15.32 -9.01
C SER A 512 -20.24 -14.68 -8.39
N LEU A 513 -20.30 -13.34 -8.14
CA LEU A 513 -19.27 -12.68 -7.34
C LEU A 513 -19.42 -13.05 -5.87
N ASN A 514 -18.38 -13.70 -5.34
CA ASN A 514 -18.29 -14.07 -3.93
C ASN A 514 -17.19 -13.26 -3.26
N VAL A 515 -17.53 -12.58 -2.16
CA VAL A 515 -16.59 -11.78 -1.36
C VAL A 515 -15.47 -12.66 -0.80
N GLY A 516 -15.76 -13.90 -0.41
CA GLY A 516 -14.76 -14.86 0.09
C GLY A 516 -13.71 -15.23 -0.94
N VAL A 517 -14.05 -15.23 -2.24
CA VAL A 517 -13.07 -15.44 -3.33
C VAL A 517 -12.08 -14.27 -3.38
N ALA A 518 -12.59 -13.05 -3.31
CA ALA A 518 -11.75 -11.86 -3.27
C ALA A 518 -10.87 -11.82 -2.00
N GLU A 519 -11.43 -12.20 -0.85
CA GLU A 519 -10.69 -12.28 0.42
C GLU A 519 -9.54 -13.28 0.33
N THR A 520 -9.77 -14.45 -0.24
CA THR A 520 -8.73 -15.47 -0.44
C THR A 520 -7.61 -14.97 -1.35
N MET A 521 -7.95 -14.32 -2.47
CA MET A 521 -6.96 -13.71 -3.36
C MET A 521 -6.14 -12.62 -2.68
N LEU A 522 -6.79 -11.77 -1.87
CA LEU A 522 -6.12 -10.73 -1.08
C LEU A 522 -5.20 -11.34 -0.01
N LYS A 523 -5.60 -12.46 0.61
CA LYS A 523 -4.79 -13.19 1.59
C LYS A 523 -3.51 -13.75 0.95
N TRP A 524 -3.62 -14.42 -0.20
CA TRP A 524 -2.45 -14.93 -0.93
C TRP A 524 -1.53 -13.80 -1.39
N HIS A 525 -2.11 -12.69 -1.85
CA HIS A 525 -1.33 -11.51 -2.19
C HIS A 525 -0.64 -10.91 -0.96
N ALA A 526 -1.30 -10.85 0.20
CA ALA A 526 -0.70 -10.34 1.43
C ALA A 526 0.50 -11.19 1.87
N GLU A 527 0.42 -12.52 1.72
CA GLU A 527 1.54 -13.41 1.96
C GLU A 527 2.70 -13.13 1.00
N ALA A 528 2.41 -12.94 -0.30
CA ALA A 528 3.40 -12.56 -1.31
C ALA A 528 4.07 -11.21 -1.00
N ILE A 529 3.28 -10.22 -0.56
CA ILE A 529 3.79 -8.92 -0.12
C ILE A 529 4.66 -9.04 1.15
N GLY A 530 4.28 -9.92 2.08
CA GLY A 530 5.10 -10.23 3.25
C GLY A 530 6.47 -10.79 2.85
N ARG A 531 6.50 -11.74 1.91
CA ARG A 531 7.76 -12.25 1.34
C ARG A 531 8.55 -11.15 0.62
N CYS A 532 7.87 -10.32 -0.15
CA CYS A 532 8.50 -9.19 -0.84
C CYS A 532 9.15 -8.21 0.13
N ALA A 533 8.53 -7.92 1.28
CA ALA A 533 9.06 -7.02 2.29
C ALA A 533 10.35 -7.55 2.95
N GLU A 534 10.49 -8.88 3.06
CA GLU A 534 11.66 -9.53 3.67
C GLU A 534 12.78 -9.81 2.67
N LEU A 535 12.44 -10.20 1.44
CA LEU A 535 13.40 -10.71 0.46
C LEU A 535 13.86 -9.69 -0.58
N SER A 536 13.08 -8.65 -0.81
CA SER A 536 13.36 -7.71 -1.90
C SER A 536 14.19 -6.51 -1.46
N PRO A 537 15.23 -6.13 -2.20
CA PRO A 537 15.96 -4.88 -1.97
C PRO A 537 15.13 -3.65 -2.35
N ASP A 538 14.24 -3.78 -3.34
CA ASP A 538 13.40 -2.71 -3.89
C ASP A 538 11.92 -2.94 -3.54
N VAL A 539 11.60 -3.10 -2.25
CA VAL A 539 10.26 -3.45 -1.74
C VAL A 539 9.14 -2.62 -2.37
N HIS A 540 9.32 -1.30 -2.44
CA HIS A 540 8.31 -0.38 -2.95
C HIS A 540 8.00 -0.56 -4.45
N LYS A 541 9.00 -0.88 -5.28
CA LYS A 541 8.81 -1.14 -6.72
C LYS A 541 8.15 -2.49 -6.96
N HIS A 542 8.63 -3.53 -6.28
CA HIS A 542 8.12 -4.88 -6.43
C HIS A 542 6.71 -5.01 -5.87
N ALA A 543 6.42 -4.41 -4.71
CA ALA A 543 5.07 -4.34 -4.16
C ALA A 543 4.10 -3.63 -5.12
N PHE A 544 4.54 -2.57 -5.81
CA PHE A 544 3.71 -1.90 -6.82
C PHE A 544 3.47 -2.76 -8.06
N ALA A 545 4.46 -3.52 -8.51
CA ALA A 545 4.29 -4.45 -9.61
C ALA A 545 3.29 -5.58 -9.28
N LEU A 546 3.40 -6.19 -8.09
CA LEU A 546 2.46 -7.20 -7.60
C LEU A 546 1.05 -6.62 -7.42
N PHE A 547 0.94 -5.38 -6.93
CA PHE A 547 -0.33 -4.68 -6.82
C PHE A 547 -1.03 -4.49 -8.18
N ARG A 548 -0.27 -4.17 -9.24
CA ARG A 548 -0.82 -4.07 -10.60
C ARG A 548 -1.36 -5.40 -11.09
N ALA A 549 -0.61 -6.48 -10.86
CA ALA A 549 -1.05 -7.84 -11.24
C ALA A 549 -2.34 -8.24 -10.50
N LEU A 550 -2.44 -7.97 -9.21
CA LEU A 550 -3.65 -8.20 -8.44
C LEU A 550 -4.84 -7.38 -8.97
N ALA A 551 -4.61 -6.10 -9.29
CA ALA A 551 -5.66 -5.22 -9.81
C ALA A 551 -6.20 -5.70 -11.16
N GLU A 552 -5.35 -6.21 -12.05
CA GLU A 552 -5.76 -6.79 -13.33
C GLU A 552 -6.66 -8.01 -13.12
N VAL A 553 -6.34 -8.85 -12.15
CA VAL A 553 -7.14 -10.06 -11.87
C VAL A 553 -8.46 -9.71 -11.17
N ILE A 554 -8.44 -8.95 -10.06
CA ILE A 554 -9.66 -8.65 -9.29
C ILE A 554 -10.56 -7.68 -10.05
N ALA A 555 -10.04 -6.54 -10.52
CA ALA A 555 -10.88 -5.54 -11.17
C ALA A 555 -11.25 -5.97 -12.60
N GLY A 556 -10.28 -6.40 -13.42
CA GLY A 556 -10.50 -6.78 -14.82
C GLY A 556 -11.06 -8.19 -14.96
N GLY A 557 -10.34 -9.18 -14.43
CA GLY A 557 -10.68 -10.60 -14.61
C GLY A 557 -11.90 -11.07 -13.83
N TYR A 558 -12.14 -10.54 -12.63
CA TYR A 558 -13.22 -10.99 -11.76
C TYR A 558 -14.42 -10.04 -11.79
N ILE A 559 -14.28 -8.78 -11.37
CA ILE A 559 -15.40 -7.85 -11.24
C ILE A 559 -15.94 -7.42 -12.61
N GLU A 560 -15.09 -6.92 -13.50
CA GLU A 560 -15.56 -6.44 -14.82
C GLU A 560 -16.18 -7.54 -15.67
N THR A 561 -15.63 -8.76 -15.61
CA THR A 561 -16.17 -9.92 -16.32
C THR A 561 -17.59 -10.25 -15.86
N ALA A 562 -17.85 -10.26 -14.53
CA ALA A 562 -19.17 -10.47 -14.00
C ALA A 562 -20.15 -9.35 -14.41
N ILE A 563 -19.73 -8.11 -14.31
CA ILE A 563 -20.53 -6.94 -14.69
C ILE A 563 -20.88 -6.98 -16.19
N ASN A 564 -19.90 -7.23 -17.05
CA ASN A 564 -20.11 -7.30 -18.50
C ASN A 564 -21.07 -8.43 -18.90
N THR A 565 -20.97 -9.57 -18.24
CA THR A 565 -21.91 -10.68 -18.48
C THR A 565 -23.30 -10.32 -17.99
N ALA A 566 -23.44 -9.63 -16.85
CA ALA A 566 -24.73 -9.16 -16.35
C ALA A 566 -25.35 -8.11 -17.29
N ILE A 567 -24.58 -7.20 -17.84
CA ILE A 567 -25.04 -6.24 -18.85
C ILE A 567 -25.51 -6.96 -20.10
N ALA A 568 -24.70 -7.91 -20.63
CA ALA A 568 -25.04 -8.68 -21.81
C ALA A 568 -26.33 -9.52 -21.60
N ARG A 569 -26.56 -10.03 -20.37
CA ARG A 569 -27.82 -10.72 -20.03
C ARG A 569 -29.03 -9.78 -20.04
N ILE A 570 -28.89 -8.59 -19.48
CA ILE A 570 -29.95 -7.57 -19.53
C ILE A 570 -30.27 -7.22 -20.99
N GLU A 571 -29.25 -6.96 -21.82
CA GLU A 571 -29.43 -6.59 -23.21
C GLU A 571 -30.00 -7.73 -24.10
N ALA A 572 -29.78 -8.99 -23.74
CA ALA A 572 -30.29 -10.14 -24.48
C ALA A 572 -31.80 -10.42 -24.22
N VAL A 573 -32.40 -9.81 -23.22
CA VAL A 573 -33.80 -10.02 -22.84
C VAL A 573 -34.68 -8.90 -23.42
N ASP A 574 -35.80 -9.27 -24.04
CA ASP A 574 -36.83 -8.31 -24.47
C ASP A 574 -37.68 -7.88 -23.27
N HIS A 575 -37.32 -6.76 -22.65
CA HIS A 575 -38.00 -6.18 -21.49
C HIS A 575 -39.41 -5.68 -21.78
N THR A 576 -39.86 -5.73 -23.02
CA THR A 576 -41.25 -5.47 -23.35
C THR A 576 -42.16 -6.68 -23.09
N LYS A 577 -41.58 -7.89 -23.01
CA LYS A 577 -42.30 -9.15 -22.81
C LYS A 577 -42.09 -9.80 -21.48
N THR A 578 -40.91 -9.55 -20.89
CA THR A 578 -40.45 -10.25 -19.68
C THR A 578 -40.10 -9.25 -18.59
N GLU A 579 -40.54 -9.53 -17.35
CA GLU A 579 -40.14 -8.74 -16.17
C GLU A 579 -38.61 -8.81 -15.99
N PRO A 580 -37.92 -7.65 -15.78
CA PRO A 580 -36.49 -7.64 -15.63
C PRO A 580 -36.04 -8.35 -14.34
N SER A 581 -34.98 -9.15 -14.43
CA SER A 581 -34.38 -9.78 -13.26
C SER A 581 -33.67 -8.74 -12.39
N LEU A 582 -33.87 -8.82 -11.08
CA LEU A 582 -33.23 -7.91 -10.11
C LEU A 582 -31.92 -8.50 -9.52
N GLN A 583 -31.45 -9.66 -10.02
CA GLN A 583 -30.15 -10.24 -9.63
C GLN A 583 -28.96 -9.27 -9.79
N PRO A 584 -28.91 -8.34 -10.77
CA PRO A 584 -27.82 -7.37 -10.85
C PRO A 584 -27.64 -6.50 -9.60
N LEU A 585 -28.66 -6.31 -8.77
CA LEU A 585 -28.55 -5.58 -7.51
C LEU A 585 -27.67 -6.33 -6.49
N SER A 586 -27.80 -7.65 -6.40
CA SER A 586 -26.92 -8.46 -5.53
C SER A 586 -25.49 -8.48 -6.03
N LEU A 587 -25.29 -8.46 -7.34
CA LEU A 587 -23.97 -8.32 -7.94
C LEU A 587 -23.34 -6.96 -7.54
N LEU A 588 -24.09 -5.85 -7.63
CA LEU A 588 -23.62 -4.54 -7.22
C LEU A 588 -23.27 -4.49 -5.72
N CYS A 589 -24.03 -5.18 -4.88
CA CYS A 589 -23.70 -5.35 -3.46
C CYS A 589 -22.35 -6.03 -3.27
N SER A 590 -22.11 -7.14 -3.97
CA SER A 590 -20.84 -7.86 -3.91
C SER A 590 -19.68 -7.01 -4.42
N VAL A 591 -19.87 -6.22 -5.47
CA VAL A 591 -18.87 -5.26 -5.99
C VAL A 591 -18.51 -4.23 -4.93
N ASP A 592 -19.51 -3.62 -4.27
CA ASP A 592 -19.28 -2.62 -3.22
C ASP A 592 -18.46 -3.20 -2.05
N LEU A 593 -18.80 -4.40 -1.60
CA LEU A 593 -18.08 -5.09 -0.53
C LEU A 593 -16.65 -5.46 -0.92
N ILE A 594 -16.44 -5.99 -2.12
CA ILE A 594 -15.09 -6.33 -2.62
C ILE A 594 -14.23 -5.07 -2.75
N CYS A 595 -14.80 -3.99 -3.28
CA CYS A 595 -14.09 -2.72 -3.39
C CYS A 595 -13.75 -2.10 -2.03
N HIS A 596 -14.62 -2.27 -1.04
CA HIS A 596 -14.34 -1.85 0.33
C HIS A 596 -13.16 -2.63 0.93
N LEU A 597 -13.17 -3.96 0.81
CA LEU A 597 -12.04 -4.81 1.22
C LEU A 597 -10.75 -4.44 0.49
N TRP A 598 -10.83 -4.21 -0.81
CA TRP A 598 -9.72 -3.75 -1.63
C TRP A 598 -9.13 -2.43 -1.11
N GLN A 599 -9.96 -1.41 -0.89
CA GLN A 599 -9.48 -0.12 -0.38
C GLN A 599 -8.85 -0.25 1.01
N GLN A 600 -9.46 -1.04 1.90
CA GLN A 600 -8.90 -1.31 3.21
C GLN A 600 -7.54 -1.99 3.09
N TYR A 601 -7.43 -3.01 2.25
CA TYR A 601 -6.17 -3.72 2.00
C TYR A 601 -5.07 -2.79 1.45
N VAL A 602 -5.39 -1.99 0.44
CA VAL A 602 -4.43 -1.03 -0.14
C VAL A 602 -3.91 -0.04 0.91
N ASN A 603 -4.82 0.50 1.74
CA ASN A 603 -4.47 1.51 2.74
C ASN A 603 -3.67 0.92 3.91
N THR A 604 -3.98 -0.31 4.33
CA THR A 604 -3.37 -0.92 5.53
C THR A 604 -2.12 -1.73 5.22
N ALA A 605 -2.07 -2.41 4.08
CA ALA A 605 -0.98 -3.32 3.74
C ALA A 605 0.00 -2.76 2.69
N LEU A 606 -0.51 -2.10 1.64
CA LEU A 606 0.34 -1.72 0.50
C LEU A 606 0.96 -0.32 0.62
N LEU A 607 0.17 0.70 0.96
CA LEU A 607 0.66 2.08 1.04
C LEU A 607 1.75 2.31 2.11
N PRO A 608 1.75 1.61 3.26
CA PRO A 608 2.84 1.71 4.23
C PRO A 608 4.20 1.25 3.67
N LEU A 609 4.22 0.24 2.81
CA LEU A 609 5.46 -0.29 2.20
C LEU A 609 6.10 0.70 1.22
N ALA A 610 5.31 1.60 0.66
CA ALA A 610 5.80 2.67 -0.22
C ALA A 610 6.17 3.96 0.54
N ALA A 611 6.22 3.94 1.88
CA ALA A 611 6.53 5.12 2.70
C ALA A 611 7.93 5.69 2.42
N SER A 612 8.88 4.84 2.05
CA SER A 612 10.25 5.22 1.70
C SER A 612 10.38 5.99 0.38
N SER A 613 9.39 5.88 -0.53
CA SER A 613 9.39 6.53 -1.84
C SER A 613 8.10 7.30 -2.10
N VAL A 614 8.16 8.62 -1.93
CA VAL A 614 7.01 9.52 -2.17
C VAL A 614 6.47 9.41 -3.59
N VAL A 615 7.35 9.21 -4.58
CA VAL A 615 6.98 9.08 -6.01
C VAL A 615 6.13 7.83 -6.22
N ILE A 616 6.63 6.66 -5.81
CA ILE A 616 5.92 5.39 -5.99
C ILE A 616 4.64 5.35 -5.17
N ARG A 617 4.66 5.88 -3.95
CA ARG A 617 3.44 6.00 -3.14
C ARG A 617 2.36 6.81 -3.85
N ARG A 618 2.73 7.94 -4.47
CA ARG A 618 1.80 8.76 -5.26
C ARG A 618 1.27 7.99 -6.48
N GLU A 619 2.15 7.30 -7.20
CA GLU A 619 1.77 6.47 -8.34
C GLU A 619 0.82 5.34 -7.93
N MET A 620 1.06 4.67 -6.81
CA MET A 620 0.15 3.65 -6.26
C MET A 620 -1.22 4.22 -5.94
N VAL A 621 -1.29 5.40 -5.32
CA VAL A 621 -2.57 6.08 -5.02
C VAL A 621 -3.30 6.44 -6.30
N VAL A 622 -2.59 7.02 -7.29
CA VAL A 622 -3.20 7.37 -8.59
C VAL A 622 -3.72 6.12 -9.30
N PHE A 623 -2.92 5.07 -9.35
CA PHE A 623 -3.32 3.80 -9.95
C PHE A 623 -4.53 3.17 -9.24
N ASN A 624 -4.53 3.16 -7.90
CA ASN A 624 -5.67 2.69 -7.11
C ASN A 624 -6.95 3.47 -7.45
N ASN A 625 -6.86 4.80 -7.46
CA ASN A 625 -8.03 5.64 -7.79
C ASN A 625 -8.53 5.39 -9.21
N GLN A 626 -7.62 5.20 -10.18
CA GLN A 626 -7.99 4.86 -11.55
C GLN A 626 -8.69 3.50 -11.62
N THR A 627 -8.18 2.49 -10.92
CA THR A 627 -8.79 1.15 -10.87
C THR A 627 -10.19 1.20 -10.25
N VAL A 628 -10.34 1.89 -9.10
CA VAL A 628 -11.63 2.06 -8.44
C VAL A 628 -12.61 2.82 -9.35
N SER A 629 -12.19 3.93 -9.97
CA SER A 629 -13.04 4.71 -10.89
C SER A 629 -13.45 3.90 -12.11
N LYS A 630 -12.62 2.99 -12.59
CA LYS A 630 -12.97 2.09 -13.70
C LYS A 630 -14.09 1.12 -13.30
N VAL A 631 -13.95 0.50 -12.12
CA VAL A 631 -14.98 -0.40 -11.57
C VAL A 631 -16.27 0.36 -11.29
N GLU A 632 -16.20 1.56 -10.71
CA GLU A 632 -17.37 2.44 -10.52
C GLU A 632 -18.06 2.76 -11.84
N GLY A 633 -17.28 3.06 -12.88
CA GLY A 633 -17.82 3.29 -14.23
C GLY A 633 -18.59 2.10 -14.78
N SER A 634 -18.03 0.89 -14.62
CA SER A 634 -18.68 -0.36 -15.05
C SER A 634 -19.94 -0.66 -14.23
N ALA A 635 -19.90 -0.46 -12.91
CA ALA A 635 -21.04 -0.64 -12.01
C ALA A 635 -22.16 0.38 -12.32
N ASN A 636 -21.81 1.63 -12.63
CA ASN A 636 -22.76 2.64 -13.09
C ASN A 636 -23.44 2.24 -14.40
N ALA A 637 -22.67 1.71 -15.37
CA ALA A 637 -23.23 1.22 -16.61
C ALA A 637 -24.23 0.08 -16.37
N LEU A 638 -23.92 -0.88 -15.50
CA LEU A 638 -24.84 -1.95 -15.12
C LEU A 638 -26.11 -1.40 -14.47
N MET A 639 -25.96 -0.48 -13.51
CA MET A 639 -27.09 0.13 -12.82
C MET A 639 -27.99 0.88 -13.79
N GLN A 640 -27.42 1.63 -14.74
CA GLN A 640 -28.20 2.34 -15.76
C GLN A 640 -28.96 1.37 -16.67
N ARG A 641 -28.32 0.28 -17.13
CA ARG A 641 -28.99 -0.74 -17.92
C ARG A 641 -30.16 -1.42 -17.19
N LEU A 642 -29.99 -1.66 -15.91
CA LEU A 642 -31.05 -2.21 -15.06
C LEU A 642 -32.21 -1.20 -14.92
N ILE A 643 -31.93 0.06 -14.68
CA ILE A 643 -32.96 1.13 -14.62
C ILE A 643 -33.72 1.21 -15.94
N ASP A 644 -33.00 1.25 -17.07
CA ASP A 644 -33.61 1.30 -18.41
C ASP A 644 -34.53 0.10 -18.66
N ALA A 645 -34.14 -1.11 -18.21
CA ALA A 645 -34.95 -2.32 -18.31
C ALA A 645 -36.22 -2.24 -17.45
N ILE A 646 -36.10 -1.77 -16.19
CA ILE A 646 -37.26 -1.58 -15.29
C ILE A 646 -38.20 -0.55 -15.86
N VAL A 647 -37.70 0.58 -16.35
CA VAL A 647 -38.47 1.68 -16.94
C VAL A 647 -39.20 1.20 -18.22
N SER A 648 -38.50 0.41 -19.07
CA SER A 648 -39.09 -0.18 -20.26
C SER A 648 -40.23 -1.15 -19.91
N TRP A 649 -40.05 -1.99 -18.91
CA TRP A 649 -41.10 -2.88 -18.41
C TRP A 649 -42.32 -2.12 -17.89
N MET A 650 -42.13 -1.09 -17.06
CA MET A 650 -43.22 -0.25 -16.53
C MET A 650 -43.97 0.47 -17.66
N ALA A 651 -43.27 0.99 -18.67
CA ALA A 651 -43.87 1.58 -19.85
C ALA A 651 -44.79 0.61 -20.57
N THR A 652 -44.36 -0.66 -20.68
CA THR A 652 -45.15 -1.75 -21.30
C THR A 652 -46.40 -2.06 -20.47
N GLN A 653 -46.28 -2.08 -19.12
CA GLN A 653 -47.49 -2.29 -18.27
C GLN A 653 -48.47 -1.15 -18.42
N LEU A 654 -48.01 0.10 -18.40
CA LEU A 654 -48.84 1.27 -18.61
C LEU A 654 -49.50 1.28 -20.01
N ALA A 655 -48.81 0.77 -21.04
CA ALA A 655 -49.36 0.68 -22.38
C ALA A 655 -50.55 -0.29 -22.51
N LYS A 656 -50.75 -1.21 -21.55
CA LYS A 656 -51.89 -2.12 -21.48
C LYS A 656 -53.19 -1.43 -20.99
N GLN A 657 -53.11 -0.15 -20.60
CA GLN A 657 -54.26 0.61 -20.15
C GLN A 657 -55.36 0.70 -21.20
N LYS A 658 -56.55 0.36 -20.83
CA LYS A 658 -57.69 0.40 -21.71
C LYS A 658 -58.33 1.81 -21.68
N LYS A 659 -58.83 2.29 -22.84
CA LYS A 659 -59.51 3.59 -22.91
C LYS A 659 -60.79 3.63 -22.08
N THR A 660 -61.39 2.49 -21.77
CA THR A 660 -62.61 2.33 -20.97
C THR A 660 -62.33 2.41 -19.46
N ASP A 661 -61.08 2.27 -18.99
CA ASP A 661 -60.78 2.29 -17.56
C ASP A 661 -61.04 3.63 -16.93
N PHE A 662 -60.71 4.75 -17.67
CA PHE A 662 -60.97 6.12 -17.22
C PHE A 662 -62.18 6.78 -17.88
N LYS A 663 -62.90 6.04 -18.75
CA LYS A 663 -64.15 6.45 -19.33
C LYS A 663 -65.09 5.24 -19.41
N PRO A 664 -65.58 4.74 -18.25
CA PRO A 664 -66.45 3.58 -18.20
C PRO A 664 -67.75 3.85 -18.93
N ARG A 665 -68.34 2.78 -19.50
CA ARG A 665 -69.65 2.85 -20.14
C ARG A 665 -70.81 2.73 -19.14
N ASN A 666 -70.58 1.98 -18.03
CA ASN A 666 -71.50 1.87 -16.91
C ASN A 666 -70.76 2.31 -15.65
N ASP A 667 -71.41 3.17 -14.85
CA ASP A 667 -70.79 3.74 -13.64
C ASP A 667 -70.55 2.68 -12.55
N ASP A 668 -71.34 1.59 -12.51
CA ASP A 668 -71.23 0.48 -11.51
C ASP A 668 -69.90 -0.25 -11.64
N ASP A 669 -69.34 -0.41 -12.84
CA ASP A 669 -68.07 -1.09 -13.06
C ASP A 669 -66.87 -0.36 -12.43
N SER A 670 -66.98 0.96 -12.35
CA SER A 670 -65.93 1.82 -11.77
C SER A 670 -65.81 1.73 -10.25
N PHE A 671 -66.93 1.41 -9.59
CA PHE A 671 -66.97 1.28 -8.13
C PHE A 671 -66.61 -0.10 -7.65
N ALA A 672 -66.71 -1.15 -8.50
CA ALA A 672 -66.41 -2.53 -8.17
C ALA A 672 -64.89 -2.83 -8.11
N ARG A 673 -64.05 -2.09 -8.85
CA ARG A 673 -62.62 -2.26 -8.91
C ARG A 673 -61.91 -1.31 -7.95
N VAL A 674 -60.85 -1.83 -7.24
CA VAL A 674 -60.05 -1.00 -6.37
C VAL A 674 -59.09 -0.13 -7.23
N ASN A 675 -58.39 -0.76 -8.17
CA ASN A 675 -57.43 -0.12 -9.07
C ASN A 675 -57.47 -0.76 -10.47
N THR A 676 -56.88 -0.12 -11.47
CA THR A 676 -56.72 -0.72 -12.81
C THR A 676 -55.66 -1.80 -12.83
N ASP A 677 -55.76 -2.76 -13.76
CA ASP A 677 -54.78 -3.85 -13.89
C ASP A 677 -53.36 -3.35 -14.13
N PRO A 678 -53.10 -2.27 -14.99
CA PRO A 678 -51.81 -1.68 -15.15
C PRO A 678 -51.28 -1.02 -13.88
N CYS A 679 -52.13 -0.40 -13.07
CA CYS A 679 -51.75 0.20 -11.79
C CYS A 679 -51.21 -0.87 -10.83
N VAL A 680 -51.97 -1.96 -10.66
CA VAL A 680 -51.53 -3.07 -9.78
C VAL A 680 -50.19 -3.63 -10.26
N ALA A 681 -50.06 -3.90 -11.58
CA ALA A 681 -48.82 -4.45 -12.12
C ALA A 681 -47.60 -3.56 -11.92
N CYS A 682 -47.80 -2.22 -12.07
CA CYS A 682 -46.70 -1.25 -11.82
C CYS A 682 -46.37 -1.12 -10.34
N CYS A 683 -47.37 -1.10 -9.44
CA CYS A 683 -47.17 -1.07 -7.99
C CYS A 683 -46.38 -2.31 -7.51
N ASP A 684 -46.83 -3.50 -7.92
CA ASP A 684 -46.18 -4.79 -7.57
C ASP A 684 -44.75 -4.82 -8.04
N SER A 685 -44.47 -4.33 -9.27
CA SER A 685 -43.11 -4.24 -9.81
C SER A 685 -42.24 -3.23 -9.02
N LEU A 686 -42.76 -2.04 -8.69
CA LEU A 686 -42.08 -1.03 -7.90
C LEU A 686 -41.76 -1.51 -6.47
N GLU A 687 -42.71 -2.24 -5.82
CA GLU A 687 -42.52 -2.81 -4.49
C GLU A 687 -41.39 -3.84 -4.51
N LYS A 688 -41.37 -4.74 -5.51
CA LYS A 688 -40.28 -5.70 -5.70
C LYS A 688 -38.95 -5.00 -5.90
N VAL A 689 -38.89 -3.96 -6.74
CA VAL A 689 -37.69 -3.15 -6.99
C VAL A 689 -37.23 -2.46 -5.71
N GLY A 690 -38.16 -1.83 -4.98
CA GLY A 690 -37.84 -1.16 -3.71
C GLY A 690 -37.32 -2.11 -2.65
N LEU A 691 -37.92 -3.30 -2.54
CA LEU A 691 -37.48 -4.33 -1.60
C LEU A 691 -36.10 -4.86 -1.96
N ALA A 692 -35.88 -5.24 -3.22
CA ALA A 692 -34.62 -5.77 -3.70
C ALA A 692 -33.50 -4.70 -3.59
N ALA A 693 -33.79 -3.44 -3.89
CA ALA A 693 -32.84 -2.37 -3.72
C ALA A 693 -32.43 -2.17 -2.26
N LYS A 694 -33.38 -2.16 -1.32
CA LYS A 694 -33.10 -2.02 0.12
C LYS A 694 -32.30 -3.20 0.70
N GLN A 695 -32.45 -4.40 0.12
CA GLN A 695 -31.70 -5.59 0.54
C GLN A 695 -30.25 -5.56 0.04
N ASN A 696 -29.99 -4.99 -1.13
CA ASN A 696 -28.71 -5.12 -1.83
C ASN A 696 -27.91 -3.82 -1.93
N LEU A 697 -28.55 -2.65 -1.84
CA LEU A 697 -27.88 -1.36 -1.93
C LEU A 697 -27.96 -0.63 -0.60
N SER A 698 -26.96 0.21 -0.32
CA SER A 698 -26.87 0.99 0.90
C SER A 698 -26.49 2.45 0.63
N GLY A 699 -26.79 3.32 1.60
CA GLY A 699 -26.38 4.72 1.57
C GLY A 699 -26.81 5.48 0.32
N LYS A 700 -25.90 6.23 -0.29
CA LYS A 700 -26.18 7.04 -1.49
C LYS A 700 -26.54 6.22 -2.73
N ASN A 701 -25.99 5.01 -2.86
CA ASN A 701 -26.27 4.15 -4.00
C ASN A 701 -27.75 3.71 -4.03
N LEU A 702 -28.32 3.39 -2.87
CA LEU A 702 -29.74 3.09 -2.71
C LEU A 702 -30.59 4.32 -3.06
N GLU A 703 -30.24 5.48 -2.50
CA GLU A 703 -30.98 6.73 -2.73
C GLU A 703 -30.97 7.12 -4.21
N ILE A 704 -29.82 7.09 -4.87
CA ILE A 704 -29.66 7.40 -6.29
C ILE A 704 -30.50 6.45 -7.14
N PHE A 705 -30.34 5.12 -6.94
CA PHE A 705 -31.05 4.12 -7.72
C PHE A 705 -32.57 4.29 -7.63
N LEU A 706 -33.12 4.40 -6.42
CA LEU A 706 -34.56 4.56 -6.21
C LEU A 706 -35.05 5.92 -6.71
N THR A 707 -34.22 6.96 -6.62
CA THR A 707 -34.57 8.28 -7.17
C THR A 707 -34.68 8.22 -8.69
N GLU A 708 -33.72 7.63 -9.39
CA GLU A 708 -33.74 7.51 -10.85
C GLU A 708 -34.94 6.69 -11.34
N VAL A 709 -35.22 5.51 -10.71
CA VAL A 709 -36.40 4.72 -11.02
C VAL A 709 -37.69 5.53 -10.80
N GLY A 710 -37.80 6.22 -9.66
CA GLY A 710 -38.95 7.00 -9.30
C GLY A 710 -39.19 8.21 -10.23
N VAL A 711 -38.11 8.91 -10.60
CA VAL A 711 -38.16 10.06 -11.53
C VAL A 711 -38.54 9.59 -12.94
N ALA A 712 -37.95 8.50 -13.41
CA ALA A 712 -38.31 7.95 -14.72
C ALA A 712 -39.78 7.49 -14.77
N PHE A 713 -40.25 6.80 -13.72
CA PHE A 713 -41.65 6.41 -13.61
C PHE A 713 -42.59 7.63 -13.53
N HIS A 714 -42.24 8.64 -12.75
CA HIS A 714 -42.97 9.92 -12.72
C HIS A 714 -43.12 10.53 -14.11
N SER A 715 -42.04 10.56 -14.90
CA SER A 715 -42.08 11.09 -16.27
C SER A 715 -42.98 10.26 -17.18
N GLN A 716 -42.96 8.92 -17.03
CA GLN A 716 -43.85 8.03 -17.77
C GLN A 716 -45.35 8.27 -17.41
N LEU A 717 -45.63 8.46 -16.12
CA LEU A 717 -46.99 8.74 -15.67
C LEU A 717 -47.52 10.07 -16.23
N LEU A 718 -46.68 11.11 -16.26
CA LEU A 718 -47.05 12.37 -16.87
C LEU A 718 -47.41 12.22 -18.35
N GLU A 719 -46.63 11.44 -19.09
CA GLU A 719 -46.97 11.15 -20.49
C GLU A 719 -48.18 10.25 -20.65
N HIS A 720 -48.34 9.30 -19.73
CA HIS A 720 -49.51 8.41 -19.73
C HIS A 720 -50.84 9.17 -19.54
N LEU A 721 -50.89 10.07 -18.56
CA LEU A 721 -52.05 10.91 -18.28
C LEU A 721 -52.53 11.78 -19.48
N ARG A 722 -51.65 12.03 -20.45
CA ARG A 722 -51.97 12.80 -21.67
C ARG A 722 -52.61 11.97 -22.77
N LYS A 723 -52.66 10.62 -22.62
CA LYS A 723 -53.09 9.69 -23.70
C LYS A 723 -54.57 9.26 -23.59
N PHE A 724 -55.14 9.38 -22.40
CA PHE A 724 -56.46 8.78 -22.13
C PHE A 724 -57.51 9.85 -21.78
N PRO A 725 -58.69 9.83 -22.44
CA PRO A 725 -59.82 10.66 -22.05
C PRO A 725 -60.40 10.18 -20.72
N VAL A 726 -60.69 11.13 -19.83
CA VAL A 726 -61.15 10.85 -18.46
C VAL A 726 -62.55 11.49 -18.27
N SER A 727 -63.55 10.65 -17.87
CA SER A 727 -64.85 11.12 -17.44
C SER A 727 -64.85 11.50 -15.95
N ALA A 728 -65.89 12.18 -15.47
CA ALA A 728 -65.99 12.53 -14.06
C ALA A 728 -65.98 11.27 -13.14
N THR A 729 -66.65 10.21 -13.51
CA THR A 729 -66.62 8.92 -12.81
C THR A 729 -65.28 8.17 -12.99
N GLY A 730 -64.70 8.26 -14.20
CA GLY A 730 -63.36 7.69 -14.44
C GLY A 730 -62.26 8.43 -13.72
N GLY A 731 -62.45 9.73 -13.39
CA GLY A 731 -61.55 10.50 -12.55
C GLY A 731 -61.36 9.92 -11.15
N LEU A 732 -62.39 9.27 -10.57
CA LEU A 732 -62.26 8.56 -9.28
C LEU A 732 -61.35 7.37 -9.39
N MET A 733 -61.41 6.56 -10.48
CA MET A 733 -60.53 5.46 -10.72
C MET A 733 -59.09 5.92 -10.89
N LEU A 734 -58.90 6.97 -11.69
CA LEU A 734 -57.60 7.61 -11.86
C LEU A 734 -57.03 8.10 -10.53
N ALA A 735 -57.84 8.77 -9.69
CA ALA A 735 -57.40 9.21 -8.36
C ALA A 735 -56.97 8.07 -7.44
N LYS A 736 -57.68 6.92 -7.49
CA LYS A 736 -57.28 5.70 -6.76
C LYS A 736 -55.93 5.18 -7.27
N ASP A 737 -55.78 5.07 -8.58
CA ASP A 737 -54.51 4.62 -9.17
C ASP A 737 -53.33 5.56 -8.78
N LEU A 738 -53.51 6.85 -8.88
CA LEU A 738 -52.47 7.83 -8.50
C LEU A 738 -52.17 7.79 -7.02
N LYS A 739 -53.15 7.51 -6.16
CA LYS A 739 -52.95 7.30 -4.74
C LYS A 739 -52.10 6.03 -4.48
N SER A 740 -52.40 4.93 -5.16
CA SER A 740 -51.64 3.69 -5.04
C SER A 740 -50.19 3.87 -5.50
N TYR A 741 -49.97 4.57 -6.60
CA TYR A 741 -48.59 4.91 -7.04
C TYR A 741 -47.87 5.75 -6.00
N GLN A 742 -48.54 6.77 -5.43
CA GLN A 742 -47.96 7.60 -4.37
C GLN A 742 -47.61 6.77 -3.14
N ASP A 743 -48.49 5.89 -2.69
CA ASP A 743 -48.29 5.06 -1.51
C ASP A 743 -47.14 4.06 -1.71
N THR A 744 -47.05 3.47 -2.91
CA THR A 744 -45.94 2.58 -3.26
C THR A 744 -44.58 3.31 -3.29
N ILE A 745 -44.53 4.49 -3.91
CA ILE A 745 -43.32 5.30 -3.96
C ILE A 745 -42.96 5.88 -2.57
N ALA A 746 -43.94 6.15 -1.71
CA ALA A 746 -43.64 6.56 -0.33
C ALA A 746 -42.83 5.51 0.46
N THR A 747 -42.98 4.23 0.09
CA THR A 747 -42.17 3.15 0.67
C THR A 747 -40.68 3.33 0.40
N PHE A 748 -40.27 4.04 -0.67
CA PHE A 748 -38.85 4.31 -0.97
C PHE A 748 -38.21 5.26 0.05
N SER A 749 -39.02 6.01 0.80
CA SER A 749 -38.59 6.95 1.86
C SER A 749 -37.66 8.05 1.36
N ILE A 750 -37.85 8.52 0.13
CA ILE A 750 -37.09 9.61 -0.53
C ILE A 750 -37.95 10.87 -0.61
N PRO A 751 -37.60 11.97 0.10
CA PRO A 751 -38.41 13.19 0.14
C PRO A 751 -38.64 13.80 -1.23
N ALA A 752 -37.64 13.83 -2.11
CA ALA A 752 -37.72 14.37 -3.45
C ALA A 752 -38.77 13.65 -4.33
N LEU A 753 -38.97 12.35 -4.16
CA LEU A 753 -39.98 11.57 -4.86
C LEU A 753 -41.35 11.81 -4.28
N HIS A 754 -41.46 11.96 -2.96
CA HIS A 754 -42.74 12.29 -2.32
C HIS A 754 -43.34 13.56 -2.90
N ASP A 755 -42.59 14.62 -3.02
CA ASP A 755 -43.06 15.89 -3.60
C ASP A 755 -43.49 15.76 -5.07
N ARG A 756 -42.74 14.96 -5.85
CA ARG A 756 -43.08 14.72 -7.28
C ARG A 756 -44.36 13.93 -7.44
N PHE A 757 -44.61 12.94 -6.61
CA PHE A 757 -45.83 12.15 -6.68
C PHE A 757 -47.02 12.86 -6.04
N GLU A 758 -46.80 13.71 -5.06
CA GLU A 758 -47.83 14.64 -4.60
C GLU A 758 -48.26 15.59 -5.71
N PHE A 759 -47.31 16.09 -6.53
CA PHE A 759 -47.66 16.90 -7.70
C PHE A 759 -48.53 16.12 -8.71
N ILE A 760 -48.20 14.86 -9.05
CA ILE A 760 -49.03 14.03 -9.93
C ILE A 760 -50.44 13.83 -9.34
N ARG A 761 -50.52 13.62 -8.04
CA ARG A 761 -51.81 13.47 -7.35
C ARG A 761 -52.62 14.72 -7.47
N GLN A 762 -52.03 15.88 -7.23
CA GLN A 762 -52.70 17.18 -7.41
C GLN A 762 -53.11 17.42 -8.87
N LEU A 763 -52.26 17.02 -9.83
CA LEU A 763 -52.62 17.05 -11.26
C LEU A 763 -53.82 16.12 -11.57
N GLY A 764 -53.85 14.91 -10.94
CA GLY A 764 -54.96 13.99 -11.07
C GLY A 764 -56.29 14.56 -10.57
N ASN A 765 -56.27 15.39 -9.52
CA ASN A 765 -57.47 16.02 -9.00
C ASN A 765 -58.14 16.97 -10.00
N ILE A 766 -57.42 17.45 -11.00
CA ILE A 766 -58.00 18.27 -12.10
C ILE A 766 -59.20 17.56 -12.76
N PHE A 767 -59.14 16.21 -12.81
CA PHE A 767 -60.22 15.41 -13.42
C PHE A 767 -61.45 15.21 -12.51
N LEU A 768 -61.32 15.50 -11.20
CA LEU A 768 -62.36 15.34 -10.20
C LEU A 768 -63.11 16.65 -9.92
N VAL A 769 -62.41 17.78 -10.10
CA VAL A 769 -62.96 19.11 -9.79
C VAL A 769 -64.06 19.49 -10.78
N GLN A 770 -65.16 19.99 -10.24
CA GLN A 770 -66.30 20.49 -11.08
C GLN A 770 -65.85 21.65 -11.99
N PRO A 771 -66.46 21.76 -13.18
CA PRO A 771 -66.05 22.76 -14.16
C PRO A 771 -66.03 24.17 -13.63
N GLU A 772 -67.02 24.54 -12.76
CA GLU A 772 -67.17 25.89 -12.19
C GLU A 772 -66.03 26.32 -11.25
N ILE A 773 -65.42 25.29 -10.52
CA ILE A 773 -64.39 25.54 -9.52
C ILE A 773 -62.98 25.27 -10.11
N LEU A 774 -62.92 24.66 -11.29
CA LEU A 774 -61.64 24.26 -11.89
C LEU A 774 -60.65 25.38 -12.11
N LYS A 775 -61.13 26.58 -12.50
CA LYS A 775 -60.29 27.76 -12.69
C LYS A 775 -59.64 28.20 -11.38
N SER A 776 -60.41 28.33 -10.30
CA SER A 776 -59.92 28.64 -8.96
C SER A 776 -58.98 27.57 -8.47
N TYR A 777 -59.28 26.31 -8.66
CA TYR A 777 -58.40 25.19 -8.26
C TYR A 777 -57.00 25.22 -8.92
N ILE A 778 -56.95 25.63 -10.22
CA ILE A 778 -55.68 25.72 -10.97
C ILE A 778 -54.88 26.96 -10.53
N THR A 779 -55.56 28.06 -10.15
CA THR A 779 -54.90 29.33 -9.82
C THR A 779 -54.51 29.47 -8.36
N GLU A 780 -55.26 28.86 -7.43
CA GLU A 780 -55.10 29.07 -5.99
C GLU A 780 -54.28 27.98 -5.29
N ASN A 781 -54.21 26.78 -5.86
CA ASN A 781 -53.51 25.65 -5.25
C ASN A 781 -52.05 25.47 -5.72
N TYR A 782 -51.47 24.37 -5.38
CA TYR A 782 -50.09 23.96 -5.75
C TYR A 782 -49.83 24.10 -7.26
N LEU A 783 -50.88 23.90 -8.08
CA LEU A 783 -50.84 24.03 -9.54
C LEU A 783 -50.76 25.49 -10.02
N GLY A 784 -51.12 26.48 -9.21
CA GLY A 784 -51.05 27.90 -9.54
C GLY A 784 -49.66 28.46 -9.80
N ARG A 785 -48.65 27.68 -9.44
CA ARG A 785 -47.23 27.96 -9.75
C ARG A 785 -46.84 27.56 -11.18
N ILE A 786 -47.73 26.85 -11.90
CA ILE A 786 -47.45 26.29 -13.23
C ILE A 786 -48.23 27.12 -14.27
N GLU A 787 -47.52 27.46 -15.33
CA GLU A 787 -48.15 28.15 -16.46
C GLU A 787 -49.35 27.35 -17.03
N THR A 788 -50.53 27.94 -17.11
CA THR A 788 -51.76 27.25 -17.55
C THR A 788 -51.63 26.61 -18.94
N ALA A 789 -50.76 27.14 -19.79
CA ALA A 789 -50.46 26.55 -21.10
C ALA A 789 -49.86 25.13 -21.01
N LEU A 790 -49.18 24.86 -19.92
CA LEU A 790 -48.55 23.53 -19.70
C LEU A 790 -49.54 22.50 -19.13
N LEU A 791 -50.58 22.93 -18.47
CA LEU A 791 -51.65 22.07 -17.96
C LEU A 791 -52.67 21.75 -19.05
N ARG A 792 -52.75 22.52 -20.13
CA ARG A 792 -53.70 22.37 -21.22
C ARG A 792 -53.76 20.97 -21.83
N PRO A 793 -52.63 20.25 -22.08
CA PRO A 793 -52.67 18.89 -22.62
C PRO A 793 -53.37 17.86 -21.69
N TYR A 794 -53.35 18.10 -20.39
CA TYR A 794 -54.04 17.27 -19.39
C TYR A 794 -55.50 17.65 -19.27
N LEU A 795 -55.80 18.97 -19.26
CA LEU A 795 -57.17 19.50 -19.27
C LEU A 795 -57.92 19.05 -20.50
N ALA A 796 -57.30 18.98 -21.67
CA ALA A 796 -57.91 18.51 -22.90
C ALA A 796 -58.37 17.04 -22.87
N GLN A 797 -57.88 16.23 -21.89
CA GLN A 797 -58.31 14.83 -21.68
C GLN A 797 -59.62 14.73 -20.87
N ARG A 798 -60.11 15.80 -20.29
CA ARG A 798 -61.42 15.81 -19.63
C ARG A 798 -62.52 15.59 -20.66
N SER A 799 -63.50 14.73 -20.33
CA SER A 799 -64.66 14.52 -21.21
C SER A 799 -65.58 15.75 -21.41
N ASP A 800 -65.50 16.69 -20.45
CA ASP A 800 -66.28 17.96 -20.47
C ASP A 800 -65.46 19.15 -20.97
N TRP A 801 -64.23 18.92 -21.47
CA TRP A 801 -63.35 20.02 -21.91
C TRP A 801 -63.95 20.99 -22.91
N GLY A 802 -64.78 20.52 -23.85
CA GLY A 802 -65.42 21.37 -24.82
C GLY A 802 -66.36 22.42 -24.21
N HIS A 803 -66.88 22.20 -22.98
CA HIS A 803 -67.67 23.18 -22.24
C HIS A 803 -66.73 24.09 -21.40
N VAL A 804 -65.64 23.58 -20.88
CA VAL A 804 -64.71 24.30 -20.02
C VAL A 804 -63.80 25.22 -20.84
N GLU A 805 -63.40 24.84 -22.05
CA GLU A 805 -62.47 25.58 -22.90
C GLU A 805 -62.97 26.99 -23.23
N LYS A 806 -64.24 27.14 -23.33
CA LYS A 806 -64.85 28.48 -23.59
C LYS A 806 -64.62 29.46 -22.46
N GLY A 807 -64.61 28.98 -21.19
CA GLY A 807 -64.30 29.86 -20.05
C GLY A 807 -62.79 30.17 -19.87
N PHE A 808 -61.90 29.43 -20.55
CA PHE A 808 -60.50 29.74 -20.57
C PHE A 808 -60.05 30.55 -21.80
N SER A 809 -60.86 30.62 -22.86
CA SER A 809 -60.55 31.37 -24.08
C SER A 809 -60.93 32.84 -23.99
N ASP A 810 -61.94 33.23 -23.18
CA ASP A 810 -62.41 34.61 -23.09
C ASP A 810 -61.35 35.55 -22.45
N GLU A 811 -60.41 35.10 -21.66
CA GLU A 811 -59.36 35.98 -21.13
C GLU A 811 -58.11 36.08 -22.03
N ALA A 812 -57.91 35.15 -22.99
CA ALA A 812 -56.79 35.25 -23.94
C ALA A 812 -57.05 36.34 -25.05
N GLU A 813 -58.31 36.75 -25.24
CA GLU A 813 -58.61 37.78 -26.20
C GLU A 813 -58.51 39.22 -25.62
N GLU A 814 -58.59 39.40 -24.29
CA GLU A 814 -58.44 40.72 -23.69
C GLU A 814 -57.00 41.24 -23.55
N VAL A 815 -55.99 40.35 -23.60
CA VAL A 815 -54.55 40.74 -23.35
C VAL A 815 -53.70 40.70 -24.63
N GLY A 816 -54.20 40.36 -25.80
CA GLY A 816 -53.31 40.16 -26.95
C GLY A 816 -53.89 40.60 -28.28
N GLY A 817 -54.04 41.95 -28.50
CA GLY A 817 -54.23 42.44 -29.83
C GLY A 817 -53.15 42.11 -30.83
N ARG A 818 -53.62 41.62 -32.01
CA ARG A 818 -52.99 41.62 -33.34
C ARG A 818 -51.71 40.75 -33.54
N GLY A 819 -51.86 39.78 -34.41
CA GLY A 819 -50.82 39.36 -35.33
C GLY A 819 -50.58 37.85 -35.42
N GLY A 820 -51.10 37.24 -36.50
CA GLY A 820 -51.12 35.82 -36.84
C GLY A 820 -49.77 35.13 -36.85
N THR A 821 -49.85 33.88 -36.51
CA THR A 821 -49.12 32.74 -37.07
C THR A 821 -49.53 31.44 -36.33
N LYS A 822 -50.61 30.83 -36.81
CA LYS A 822 -51.02 29.47 -36.43
C LYS A 822 -50.14 28.49 -37.17
N GLY A 823 -49.04 28.08 -36.64
CA GLY A 823 -48.22 26.99 -37.27
C GLY A 823 -46.92 26.66 -36.64
N LEU A 824 -46.37 27.49 -35.74
CA LEU A 824 -45.07 27.26 -35.18
C LEU A 824 -45.05 27.04 -33.64
N ARG A 825 -46.19 27.19 -32.95
CA ARG A 825 -46.28 27.16 -31.49
C ARG A 825 -46.28 25.74 -30.89
N ASP A 826 -46.71 24.72 -31.66
CA ASP A 826 -46.78 23.34 -31.12
C ASP A 826 -45.45 22.61 -31.05
N ARG A 827 -44.42 23.07 -31.80
CA ARG A 827 -43.10 22.48 -31.76
C ARG A 827 -42.18 22.98 -30.62
N PHE A 828 -42.48 24.14 -30.06
CA PHE A 828 -41.68 24.75 -28.97
C PHE A 828 -42.24 24.48 -27.58
N GLY A 829 -43.47 23.99 -27.42
CA GLY A 829 -44.10 23.69 -26.12
C GLY A 829 -43.47 22.50 -25.40
N MET A 830 -42.96 21.52 -26.15
CA MET A 830 -42.33 20.32 -25.57
C MET A 830 -40.96 20.59 -24.93
N SER A 831 -40.20 21.53 -25.47
CA SER A 831 -38.91 21.96 -24.93
C SER A 831 -39.04 22.76 -23.61
N ARG A 832 -40.11 23.53 -23.46
CA ARG A 832 -40.36 24.35 -22.26
C ARG A 832 -40.87 23.53 -21.08
N LEU A 833 -41.66 22.47 -21.29
CA LEU A 833 -42.08 21.56 -20.21
C LEU A 833 -40.84 20.80 -19.62
N SER A 834 -39.93 20.42 -20.49
CA SER A 834 -38.63 19.83 -20.07
C SER A 834 -37.74 20.84 -19.31
N MET A 835 -37.77 22.14 -19.70
CA MET A 835 -37.07 23.19 -18.96
C MET A 835 -37.70 23.49 -17.60
N MET A 836 -39.02 23.57 -17.49
CA MET A 836 -39.70 23.83 -16.20
C MET A 836 -39.64 22.64 -15.26
N MET A 837 -39.59 21.39 -15.74
CA MET A 837 -39.27 20.24 -14.91
C MET A 837 -37.83 20.29 -14.37
N LYS A 838 -36.92 20.91 -15.13
CA LYS A 838 -35.56 21.24 -14.64
C LYS A 838 -35.55 22.40 -13.63
N ASP A 839 -36.39 23.39 -13.82
CA ASP A 839 -36.50 24.54 -12.90
C ASP A 839 -37.19 24.15 -11.57
N LEU A 840 -38.12 23.18 -11.60
CA LEU A 840 -38.64 22.53 -10.37
C LEU A 840 -37.59 21.68 -9.66
N GLU A 841 -36.64 21.16 -10.39
CA GLU A 841 -35.42 20.50 -9.85
C GLU A 841 -34.48 21.51 -9.19
N GLY A 842 -34.34 22.72 -9.77
CA GLY A 842 -33.46 23.78 -9.29
C GLY A 842 -33.97 24.55 -8.07
N LEU A 843 -35.28 24.52 -7.77
CA LEU A 843 -35.87 25.31 -6.70
C LEU A 843 -35.73 24.72 -5.28
N ARG A 844 -35.14 23.51 -5.13
CA ARG A 844 -34.97 22.85 -3.82
C ARG A 844 -33.55 22.46 -3.45
N ILE A 845 -32.57 22.75 -4.27
CA ILE A 845 -31.18 22.60 -3.90
C ILE A 845 -30.59 24.00 -3.68
N GLY A 846 -30.80 24.51 -2.49
CA GLY A 846 -30.07 25.67 -1.99
C GLY A 846 -28.59 25.26 -1.83
N ASP A 847 -27.73 26.13 -2.40
CA ASP A 847 -26.28 26.20 -2.21
C ASP A 847 -25.42 25.05 -2.77
N SER A 848 -25.13 25.16 -4.05
CA SER A 848 -23.74 25.28 -4.51
C SER A 848 -23.68 25.45 -6.03
N VAL A 849 -23.15 26.58 -6.38
CA VAL A 849 -22.85 27.03 -7.73
C VAL A 849 -21.89 26.12 -8.43
N HIS A 850 -22.29 25.53 -9.56
CA HIS A 850 -21.39 25.45 -10.73
C HIS A 850 -22.17 25.24 -12.01
N MET A 851 -22.01 26.21 -12.90
CA MET A 851 -22.49 26.18 -14.28
C MET A 851 -21.79 25.09 -15.07
N GLY A 852 -22.53 24.25 -15.78
CA GLY A 852 -22.04 23.31 -16.78
C GLY A 852 -23.16 22.54 -17.44
N LEU A 853 -23.42 22.84 -18.68
CA LEU A 853 -24.16 22.16 -19.78
C LEU A 853 -24.94 20.86 -19.49
N PRO A 854 -26.15 20.72 -20.06
CA PRO A 854 -27.02 19.56 -19.89
C PRO A 854 -26.61 18.42 -20.83
N THR A 855 -25.80 17.54 -20.38
CA THR A 855 -25.64 16.19 -20.92
C THR A 855 -26.01 15.20 -19.83
N GLY A 856 -26.95 14.33 -20.20
CA GLY A 856 -27.62 13.32 -19.39
C GLY A 856 -26.92 12.86 -18.11
N PHE A 857 -27.69 12.81 -17.08
CA PHE A 857 -27.58 12.07 -15.82
C PHE A 857 -26.25 11.33 -15.58
N ALA A 858 -25.29 12.02 -14.99
CA ALA A 858 -24.11 11.42 -14.42
C ALA A 858 -24.17 11.55 -12.89
N GLN A 859 -25.11 10.84 -12.26
CA GLN A 859 -24.99 10.54 -10.84
C GLN A 859 -24.38 9.15 -10.73
N SER A 860 -23.14 9.12 -10.31
CA SER A 860 -22.31 7.95 -10.30
C SER A 860 -22.59 7.06 -9.09
N PHE A 861 -22.66 5.75 -9.32
CA PHE A 861 -22.43 4.75 -8.29
C PHE A 861 -21.14 5.13 -7.57
N SER A 862 -21.18 5.40 -6.28
CA SER A 862 -20.01 5.66 -5.49
C SER A 862 -19.81 4.50 -4.54
N ILE A 863 -18.63 3.93 -4.57
CA ILE A 863 -18.18 2.94 -3.59
C ILE A 863 -18.16 3.66 -2.25
N THR A 864 -18.96 3.16 -1.30
CA THR A 864 -19.13 3.80 0.00
C THR A 864 -17.81 3.77 0.76
N SER A 865 -16.97 4.78 0.56
CA SER A 865 -15.86 5.05 1.46
C SER A 865 -16.44 5.56 2.79
N ARG A 866 -16.86 4.65 3.68
CA ARG A 866 -17.13 5.00 5.06
C ARG A 866 -15.84 5.53 5.67
N ALA A 867 -15.82 6.83 5.85
CA ALA A 867 -15.08 7.59 6.85
C ALA A 867 -13.66 7.08 7.19
N PHE A 868 -12.68 7.58 6.44
CA PHE A 868 -11.47 8.06 7.10
C PHE A 868 -11.29 9.51 6.68
N GLY A 869 -11.25 10.37 7.71
CA GLY A 869 -11.26 11.81 7.63
C GLY A 869 -10.31 12.33 6.57
N ARG A 870 -10.78 13.32 5.83
CA ARG A 870 -9.94 14.34 5.25
C ARG A 870 -9.07 14.87 6.39
N GLY A 871 -7.88 14.30 6.54
CA GLY A 871 -6.80 14.96 7.23
C GLY A 871 -6.39 16.14 6.36
N ASP A 872 -6.72 17.33 6.81
CA ASP A 872 -6.19 18.57 6.29
C ASP A 872 -4.68 18.47 6.17
N THR A 873 -4.18 18.40 4.96
CA THR A 873 -2.79 18.75 4.66
C THR A 873 -2.78 20.21 4.22
N SER A 874 -2.90 21.10 5.21
CA SER A 874 -2.37 22.46 5.09
C SER A 874 -1.04 22.47 5.84
N ALA A 875 -0.02 22.93 5.12
CA ALA A 875 1.24 23.51 5.58
C ALA A 875 2.45 22.56 5.71
N SER A 876 3.36 22.98 4.91
CA SER A 876 4.79 23.25 4.78
C SER A 876 5.63 22.17 4.16
#